data_88367f285e67dab48c8a28240d775c13
#
_entry.id   88367f285e67dab48c8a28240d775c13
#
_cell.length_a   1.000
_cell.length_b   1.000
_cell.length_c   1.000
_cell.angle_alpha   90.00
_cell.angle_beta   90.00
_cell.angle_gamma   90.00
#
_symmetry.space_group_name_H-M   'P 1'
#
loop_
_entity.id
_entity.type
_entity.pdbx_description
1 polymer ?
#
loop_
_entity_poly.entity_id
_entity_poly.type
_entity_poly.pdbx_seq_one_letter_code
_entity_poly.pdbx_strand_id
1 'polypeptide(L)'
;MKNLKVLLGDPRHTTVGAHSYFVPIGIGYIGSNLLKHFKKNNIELKLSVDSEEIFTLLDEWKPDIIGISNYVWNSHLSKFICEYAKKTNPNVLCVLGGPEFPAGTGAIKIENNTEDRTYDKCLQFLIDRPFVDYFAYSDGEIVFVEIVKQFIENNFSAKLMKDRDEPMKGCVSLTKEKNKIHVGEYMSRIGMGGSVKSEGRDTIPSPYTTGLLDKFLNGIFVPSFETARGCPFLCTFCDQGLDNSKITTFSVKRIAEEVSYVAEKYSKLKTGTKTIAIFDSNWGLYEKDLRLADEILKVMDKYDYPKYIECLTPKSNWNNLIQINDKLKNRVALNLSMQSLQIETLTDIKRRNWTKEQYIEFLSKVKKRGKDSASEMIIPLPSETEKSYFEGVKFLMDNEVQTRTYTLMMLCGTELGRDRAIKQFDMKSKWRILPKQFGEYCGKKVFEIEQICIETNTMNYQEYLNCRNYSFIVKLLGHPVFKPIDKLTRKLGIGWFDFSRAVTSVIQNKDYKGKFKDLYQEFCKESHEELFETREEAINFYSQNENYKSLMRGDIGENLSSKYTGKALLILDDIITTLFYVIRKKFNKNFNEELNVVLDSSEKWLKNLYLIDVIFSDSKLEKVKKDKLKIDFDFPEWLQNDKQPFEKFKKNSTYKFSLDSKKIDYIRSEIKTITLLGKERERAFSRYIERRSSESNFFKKEFEKVM
;
A
#
# COMPACT_ATOMS: atom_id res chain seq x y z
N MET A 1 18.46 -41.13 -9.48
CA MET A 1 17.73 -40.00 -10.14
C MET A 1 18.42 -38.71 -9.77
N LYS A 2 18.55 -37.77 -10.73
CA LYS A 2 19.15 -36.47 -10.47
C LYS A 2 18.26 -35.70 -9.47
N ASN A 3 18.85 -35.11 -8.45
CA ASN A 3 18.16 -34.22 -7.53
C ASN A 3 17.93 -32.88 -8.26
N LEU A 4 16.67 -32.45 -8.45
CA LEU A 4 16.33 -31.22 -9.14
C LEU A 4 16.21 -30.07 -8.13
N LYS A 5 17.07 -29.08 -8.25
CA LYS A 5 17.08 -27.90 -7.38
C LYS A 5 16.22 -26.78 -7.97
N VAL A 6 15.18 -26.38 -7.25
CA VAL A 6 14.23 -25.33 -7.66
C VAL A 6 14.24 -24.20 -6.64
N LEU A 7 14.48 -22.97 -7.09
CA LEU A 7 14.35 -21.75 -6.31
C LEU A 7 13.13 -20.98 -6.75
N LEU A 8 12.20 -20.70 -5.83
CA LEU A 8 11.11 -19.77 -6.04
C LEU A 8 11.35 -18.49 -5.22
N GLY A 9 11.43 -17.37 -5.91
CA GLY A 9 11.74 -16.07 -5.31
C GLY A 9 10.60 -15.06 -5.47
N ASP A 10 10.30 -14.32 -4.39
CA ASP A 10 9.50 -13.10 -4.39
C ASP A 10 10.39 -11.95 -3.90
N PRO A 11 11.38 -11.49 -4.74
CA PRO A 11 12.46 -10.63 -4.29
C PRO A 11 11.94 -9.27 -3.83
N ARG A 12 12.48 -8.81 -2.71
CA ARG A 12 12.20 -7.51 -2.11
C ARG A 12 13.48 -6.73 -1.94
N HIS A 13 13.42 -5.42 -2.21
CA HIS A 13 14.52 -4.55 -1.90
C HIS A 13 14.72 -4.43 -0.40
N THR A 14 15.94 -4.65 0.07
CA THR A 14 16.30 -4.70 1.50
C THR A 14 17.22 -3.57 1.95
N THR A 15 17.83 -2.86 1.01
CA THR A 15 18.87 -1.85 1.24
C THR A 15 18.49 -0.77 2.26
N VAL A 16 17.21 -0.34 2.27
CA VAL A 16 16.70 0.64 3.25
C VAL A 16 15.67 0.02 4.20
N GLY A 17 15.75 -1.30 4.40
CA GLY A 17 14.80 -2.12 5.14
C GLY A 17 13.64 -2.58 4.26
N ALA A 18 13.19 -3.82 4.45
CA ALA A 18 12.11 -4.39 3.65
C ALA A 18 10.85 -3.53 3.74
N HIS A 19 10.24 -3.24 2.60
CA HIS A 19 9.04 -2.42 2.53
C HIS A 19 7.78 -3.23 2.84
N SER A 20 7.77 -4.52 2.49
CA SER A 20 6.65 -5.43 2.70
C SER A 20 7.08 -6.63 3.55
N TYR A 21 6.33 -6.88 4.60
CA TYR A 21 6.55 -7.99 5.52
C TYR A 21 5.39 -9.00 5.46
N PHE A 22 4.80 -9.21 4.31
CA PHE A 22 3.78 -10.24 4.13
C PHE A 22 4.41 -11.60 3.81
N VAL A 23 3.81 -12.66 4.34
CA VAL A 23 4.21 -14.04 3.97
C VAL A 23 3.99 -14.24 2.48
N PRO A 24 4.96 -14.77 1.71
CA PRO A 24 4.89 -14.87 0.25
C PRO A 24 4.02 -16.03 -0.22
N ILE A 25 2.70 -15.90 -0.06
CA ILE A 25 1.74 -16.98 -0.31
C ILE A 25 1.72 -17.42 -1.78
N GLY A 26 2.00 -16.52 -2.73
CA GLY A 26 2.01 -16.84 -4.16
C GLY A 26 3.05 -17.91 -4.52
N ILE A 27 4.31 -17.70 -4.14
CA ILE A 27 5.37 -18.73 -4.34
C ILE A 27 5.14 -19.95 -3.46
N GLY A 28 4.43 -19.80 -2.34
CA GLY A 28 3.99 -20.92 -1.50
C GLY A 28 3.02 -21.86 -2.24
N TYR A 29 2.00 -21.31 -2.92
CA TYR A 29 1.06 -22.12 -3.72
C TYR A 29 1.75 -22.81 -4.89
N ILE A 30 2.62 -22.10 -5.63
CA ILE A 30 3.41 -22.70 -6.71
C ILE A 30 4.23 -23.86 -6.17
N GLY A 31 4.97 -23.65 -5.09
CA GLY A 31 5.84 -24.67 -4.49
C GLY A 31 5.06 -25.88 -3.97
N SER A 32 3.96 -25.67 -3.26
CA SER A 32 3.15 -26.77 -2.71
C SER A 32 2.49 -27.61 -3.82
N ASN A 33 2.03 -26.97 -4.90
CA ASN A 33 1.47 -27.68 -6.05
C ASN A 33 2.56 -28.44 -6.83
N LEU A 34 3.74 -27.86 -6.97
CA LEU A 34 4.90 -28.53 -7.57
C LEU A 34 5.26 -29.82 -6.81
N LEU A 35 5.43 -29.73 -5.50
CA LEU A 35 5.78 -30.88 -4.65
C LEU A 35 4.70 -31.99 -4.70
N LYS A 36 3.42 -31.63 -4.84
CA LYS A 36 2.32 -32.58 -5.03
C LYS A 36 2.48 -33.40 -6.30
N HIS A 37 2.80 -32.75 -7.43
CA HIS A 37 2.87 -33.38 -8.74
C HIS A 37 4.12 -34.26 -8.91
N PHE A 38 5.21 -33.87 -8.28
CA PHE A 38 6.52 -34.56 -8.43
C PHE A 38 6.96 -35.33 -7.18
N LYS A 39 6.03 -35.92 -6.44
CA LYS A 39 6.33 -36.72 -5.22
C LYS A 39 7.36 -37.84 -5.43
N LYS A 40 7.43 -38.43 -6.63
CA LYS A 40 8.36 -39.48 -6.99
C LYS A 40 9.72 -38.98 -7.48
N ASN A 41 9.80 -37.68 -7.77
CA ASN A 41 11.02 -37.04 -8.23
C ASN A 41 11.69 -36.39 -7.02
N ASN A 42 13.01 -36.49 -6.95
CA ASN A 42 13.74 -35.84 -5.88
C ASN A 42 13.89 -34.35 -6.19
N ILE A 43 12.91 -33.53 -5.74
CA ILE A 43 12.94 -32.08 -5.88
C ILE A 43 13.35 -31.46 -4.55
N GLU A 44 14.44 -30.71 -4.58
CA GLU A 44 14.84 -29.82 -3.51
C GLU A 44 14.34 -28.40 -3.81
N LEU A 45 13.35 -27.96 -3.03
CA LEU A 45 12.70 -26.65 -3.22
C LEU A 45 13.14 -25.68 -2.14
N LYS A 46 13.58 -24.48 -2.55
CA LYS A 46 13.81 -23.34 -1.66
C LYS A 46 12.92 -22.17 -2.05
N LEU A 47 12.40 -21.47 -1.04
CA LEU A 47 11.63 -20.24 -1.20
C LEU A 47 12.42 -19.07 -0.61
N SER A 48 12.43 -17.89 -1.24
CA SER A 48 13.03 -16.72 -0.65
C SER A 48 12.31 -15.43 -1.05
N VAL A 49 12.33 -14.44 -0.15
CA VAL A 49 11.92 -13.05 -0.37
C VAL A 49 13.09 -12.09 -0.18
N ASP A 50 14.16 -12.55 0.43
CA ASP A 50 15.36 -11.77 0.68
C ASP A 50 16.26 -11.83 -0.55
N SER A 51 16.54 -10.67 -1.13
CA SER A 51 17.33 -10.59 -2.36
C SER A 51 18.78 -11.03 -2.13
N GLU A 52 19.37 -10.75 -0.98
CA GLU A 52 20.72 -11.19 -0.65
C GLU A 52 20.77 -12.72 -0.50
N GLU A 53 19.76 -13.34 0.16
CA GLU A 53 19.62 -14.80 0.23
C GLU A 53 19.49 -15.40 -1.18
N ILE A 54 18.73 -14.75 -2.07
CA ILE A 54 18.59 -15.22 -3.46
C ILE A 54 19.95 -15.25 -4.17
N PHE A 55 20.74 -14.18 -4.12
CA PHE A 55 22.06 -14.13 -4.74
C PHE A 55 23.02 -15.17 -4.14
N THR A 56 23.02 -15.31 -2.81
CA THR A 56 23.79 -16.37 -2.12
C THR A 56 23.42 -17.77 -2.61
N LEU A 57 22.11 -18.05 -2.77
CA LEU A 57 21.64 -19.34 -3.28
C LEU A 57 22.03 -19.58 -4.73
N LEU A 58 22.12 -18.55 -5.56
CA LEU A 58 22.59 -18.66 -6.93
C LEU A 58 24.07 -19.05 -6.98
N ASP A 59 24.91 -18.50 -6.12
CA ASP A 59 26.33 -18.78 -6.07
C ASP A 59 26.66 -20.14 -5.44
N GLU A 60 26.08 -20.43 -4.30
CA GLU A 60 26.46 -21.58 -3.48
C GLU A 60 25.66 -22.83 -3.79
N TRP A 61 24.32 -22.68 -3.89
CA TRP A 61 23.42 -23.81 -4.07
C TRP A 61 23.18 -24.16 -5.55
N LYS A 62 23.32 -23.19 -6.46
CA LYS A 62 23.25 -23.36 -7.92
C LYS A 62 21.99 -24.09 -8.36
N PRO A 63 20.81 -23.46 -8.32
CA PRO A 63 19.55 -24.07 -8.73
C PRO A 63 19.58 -24.45 -10.22
N ASP A 64 18.84 -25.52 -10.57
CA ASP A 64 18.59 -25.90 -11.97
C ASP A 64 17.49 -25.04 -12.60
N ILE A 65 16.51 -24.63 -11.79
CA ILE A 65 15.37 -23.77 -12.21
C ILE A 65 15.18 -22.65 -11.18
N ILE A 66 14.99 -21.45 -11.66
CA ILE A 66 14.51 -20.32 -10.85
C ILE A 66 13.16 -19.83 -11.37
N GLY A 67 12.20 -19.62 -10.44
CA GLY A 67 10.92 -18.98 -10.70
C GLY A 67 10.83 -17.71 -9.88
N ILE A 68 10.79 -16.53 -10.51
CA ILE A 68 10.87 -15.24 -9.84
C ILE A 68 9.61 -14.43 -10.13
N SER A 69 9.02 -13.87 -9.08
CA SER A 69 7.87 -12.98 -9.22
C SER A 69 8.27 -11.67 -9.90
N ASN A 70 7.37 -11.11 -10.73
CA ASN A 70 7.60 -9.88 -11.49
C ASN A 70 6.45 -8.90 -11.29
N TYR A 71 6.63 -7.98 -10.37
CA TYR A 71 5.73 -6.89 -10.04
C TYR A 71 6.38 -5.54 -10.31
N VAL A 72 5.61 -4.47 -10.37
CA VAL A 72 6.14 -3.11 -10.56
C VAL A 72 7.21 -2.74 -9.52
N TRP A 73 7.16 -3.28 -8.32
CA TRP A 73 8.10 -3.01 -7.23
C TRP A 73 9.35 -3.89 -7.21
N ASN A 74 9.51 -4.83 -8.15
CA ASN A 74 10.69 -5.70 -8.24
C ASN A 74 11.07 -6.10 -9.68
N SER A 75 10.51 -5.45 -10.71
CA SER A 75 10.68 -5.87 -12.10
C SER A 75 12.12 -5.78 -12.60
N HIS A 76 12.86 -4.72 -12.20
CA HIS A 76 14.27 -4.58 -12.55
C HIS A 76 15.17 -5.49 -11.71
N LEU A 77 14.81 -5.69 -10.45
CA LEU A 77 15.51 -6.64 -9.58
C LEU A 77 15.36 -8.08 -10.08
N SER A 78 14.14 -8.46 -10.48
CA SER A 78 13.85 -9.79 -11.05
C SER A 78 14.60 -10.02 -12.38
N LYS A 79 14.68 -8.99 -13.23
CA LYS A 79 15.54 -8.99 -14.43
C LYS A 79 17.00 -9.23 -14.05
N PHE A 80 17.51 -8.50 -13.07
CA PHE A 80 18.91 -8.61 -12.64
C PHE A 80 19.21 -9.98 -12.02
N ILE A 81 18.30 -10.54 -11.24
CA ILE A 81 18.45 -11.90 -10.69
C ILE A 81 18.59 -12.93 -11.82
N CYS A 82 17.77 -12.86 -12.88
CA CYS A 82 17.89 -13.75 -14.04
C CYS A 82 19.22 -13.54 -14.79
N GLU A 83 19.64 -12.29 -14.98
CA GLU A 83 20.96 -11.98 -15.57
C GLU A 83 22.10 -12.59 -14.77
N TYR A 84 22.09 -12.40 -13.46
CA TYR A 84 23.10 -12.94 -12.55
C TYR A 84 23.09 -14.47 -12.52
N ALA A 85 21.90 -15.07 -12.44
CA ALA A 85 21.75 -16.51 -12.47
C ALA A 85 22.36 -17.16 -13.73
N LYS A 86 22.14 -16.56 -14.91
CA LYS A 86 22.73 -17.05 -16.17
C LYS A 86 24.24 -16.84 -16.25
N LYS A 87 24.78 -15.80 -15.62
CA LYS A 87 26.24 -15.60 -15.52
C LYS A 87 26.89 -16.65 -14.61
N THR A 88 26.25 -16.96 -13.50
CA THR A 88 26.74 -17.94 -12.52
C THR A 88 26.57 -19.39 -13.02
N ASN A 89 25.42 -19.68 -13.64
CA ASN A 89 25.11 -20.98 -14.22
C ASN A 89 24.37 -20.80 -15.57
N PRO A 90 25.08 -20.88 -16.72
CA PRO A 90 24.45 -20.73 -18.04
C PRO A 90 23.30 -21.73 -18.33
N ASN A 91 23.30 -22.87 -17.63
CA ASN A 91 22.30 -23.93 -17.82
C ASN A 91 21.05 -23.77 -16.94
N VAL A 92 20.99 -22.79 -16.02
CA VAL A 92 19.81 -22.54 -15.20
C VAL A 92 18.63 -22.14 -16.08
N LEU A 93 17.43 -22.67 -15.79
CA LEU A 93 16.20 -22.23 -16.43
C LEU A 93 15.62 -21.04 -15.66
N CYS A 94 15.49 -19.88 -16.32
CA CYS A 94 14.97 -18.65 -15.73
C CYS A 94 13.53 -18.41 -16.15
N VAL A 95 12.61 -18.41 -15.18
CA VAL A 95 11.18 -18.17 -15.38
C VAL A 95 10.75 -16.93 -14.59
N LEU A 96 10.13 -15.98 -15.26
CA LEU A 96 9.41 -14.88 -14.61
C LEU A 96 7.90 -15.13 -14.67
N GLY A 97 7.17 -14.57 -13.72
CA GLY A 97 5.71 -14.54 -13.72
C GLY A 97 5.18 -13.45 -12.80
N GLY A 98 4.02 -12.91 -13.11
CA GLY A 98 3.41 -11.82 -12.34
C GLY A 98 2.77 -10.75 -13.24
N PRO A 99 2.13 -9.75 -12.65
CA PRO A 99 1.31 -8.79 -13.39
C PRO A 99 2.10 -7.74 -14.19
N GLU A 100 3.37 -7.50 -13.87
CA GLU A 100 4.19 -6.52 -14.60
C GLU A 100 4.65 -7.10 -15.94
N PHE A 101 3.68 -7.24 -16.84
CA PHE A 101 3.85 -7.77 -18.20
C PHE A 101 2.84 -7.08 -19.14
N PRO A 102 3.20 -6.75 -20.40
CA PRO A 102 2.32 -5.98 -21.29
C PRO A 102 0.95 -6.61 -21.57
N ALA A 103 0.84 -7.92 -21.48
CA ALA A 103 -0.43 -8.63 -21.57
C ALA A 103 -1.14 -8.82 -20.22
N GLY A 104 -0.59 -8.29 -19.13
CA GLY A 104 -1.10 -8.49 -17.78
C GLY A 104 -1.11 -9.97 -17.37
N THR A 105 -2.08 -10.35 -16.55
CA THR A 105 -2.25 -11.73 -16.06
C THR A 105 -3.05 -12.62 -17.03
N GLY A 106 -2.75 -12.53 -18.31
CA GLY A 106 -3.32 -13.42 -19.36
C GLY A 106 -4.73 -13.07 -19.82
N ALA A 107 -5.25 -11.92 -19.43
CA ALA A 107 -6.55 -11.45 -19.87
C ALA A 107 -6.52 -10.79 -21.26
N ILE A 108 -5.39 -10.29 -21.70
CA ILE A 108 -5.22 -9.61 -22.96
C ILE A 108 -4.67 -10.62 -23.98
N LYS A 109 -5.35 -10.73 -25.12
CA LYS A 109 -4.83 -11.50 -26.23
C LYS A 109 -3.56 -10.87 -26.78
N ILE A 110 -2.52 -11.67 -26.93
CA ILE A 110 -1.25 -11.26 -27.51
C ILE A 110 -1.36 -11.49 -29.04
N GLU A 111 -1.88 -10.51 -29.75
CA GLU A 111 -2.14 -10.56 -31.18
C GLU A 111 -1.28 -9.53 -31.93
N ASN A 112 -0.88 -9.88 -33.15
CA ASN A 112 -0.22 -8.95 -34.06
C ASN A 112 -1.19 -7.88 -34.61
N ASN A 113 -0.65 -6.71 -34.94
CA ASN A 113 -1.35 -5.64 -35.65
C ASN A 113 -2.60 -5.11 -34.92
N THR A 114 -2.63 -5.12 -33.58
CA THR A 114 -3.68 -4.46 -32.81
C THR A 114 -3.30 -3.01 -32.53
N GLU A 115 -4.30 -2.14 -32.33
CA GLU A 115 -4.08 -0.73 -31.92
C GLU A 115 -3.24 -0.63 -30.63
N ASP A 116 -3.41 -1.57 -29.71
CA ASP A 116 -2.68 -1.61 -28.42
C ASP A 116 -1.26 -2.15 -28.56
N ARG A 117 -0.86 -2.66 -29.72
CA ARG A 117 0.48 -3.22 -30.01
C ARG A 117 0.98 -4.21 -28.94
N THR A 118 0.08 -5.01 -28.39
CA THR A 118 0.39 -5.90 -27.26
C THR A 118 1.50 -6.90 -27.62
N TYR A 119 1.49 -7.43 -28.83
CA TYR A 119 2.54 -8.33 -29.33
C TYR A 119 3.92 -7.66 -29.33
N ASP A 120 4.01 -6.45 -29.91
CA ASP A 120 5.28 -5.72 -30.00
C ASP A 120 5.82 -5.33 -28.63
N LYS A 121 4.92 -4.93 -27.73
CA LYS A 121 5.28 -4.63 -26.34
C LYS A 121 5.80 -5.87 -25.58
N CYS A 122 5.17 -7.02 -25.78
CA CYS A 122 5.64 -8.30 -25.23
C CYS A 122 6.99 -8.72 -25.81
N LEU A 123 7.16 -8.55 -27.12
CA LEU A 123 8.45 -8.80 -27.79
C LEU A 123 9.53 -7.89 -27.21
N GLN A 124 9.29 -6.59 -27.14
CA GLN A 124 10.27 -5.64 -26.58
C GLN A 124 10.59 -5.94 -25.12
N PHE A 125 9.58 -6.27 -24.30
CA PHE A 125 9.77 -6.66 -22.90
C PHE A 125 10.75 -7.84 -22.75
N LEU A 126 10.64 -8.85 -23.62
CA LEU A 126 11.52 -10.01 -23.60
C LEU A 126 12.90 -9.74 -24.24
N ILE A 127 12.98 -8.88 -25.26
CA ILE A 127 14.27 -8.41 -25.81
C ILE A 127 15.08 -7.69 -24.72
N ASP A 128 14.43 -6.87 -23.91
CA ASP A 128 15.05 -6.16 -22.79
C ASP A 128 15.46 -7.11 -21.65
N ARG A 129 15.01 -8.37 -21.69
CA ARG A 129 15.26 -9.41 -20.68
C ARG A 129 15.79 -10.71 -21.30
N PRO A 130 16.92 -10.66 -22.03
CA PRO A 130 17.41 -11.78 -22.84
C PRO A 130 17.83 -13.01 -22.02
N PHE A 131 17.92 -12.89 -20.69
CA PHE A 131 18.25 -13.95 -19.75
C PHE A 131 17.00 -14.69 -19.20
N VAL A 132 15.80 -14.19 -19.52
CA VAL A 132 14.54 -14.86 -19.18
C VAL A 132 14.23 -15.89 -20.27
N ASP A 133 14.10 -17.15 -19.88
CA ASP A 133 13.77 -18.22 -20.82
C ASP A 133 12.26 -18.26 -21.12
N TYR A 134 11.43 -18.13 -20.07
CA TYR A 134 9.97 -18.12 -20.16
C TYR A 134 9.36 -17.06 -19.25
N PHE A 135 8.32 -16.40 -19.76
CA PHE A 135 7.44 -15.59 -18.93
C PHE A 135 6.10 -16.33 -18.77
N ALA A 136 5.76 -16.71 -17.54
CA ALA A 136 4.50 -17.35 -17.21
C ALA A 136 3.38 -16.30 -17.12
N TYR A 137 2.48 -16.26 -18.10
CA TYR A 137 1.38 -15.31 -18.18
C TYR A 137 0.02 -15.92 -17.76
N SER A 138 -0.03 -17.24 -17.53
CA SER A 138 -1.13 -17.93 -16.87
C SER A 138 -0.81 -18.13 -15.37
N ASP A 139 -1.76 -18.70 -14.58
CA ASP A 139 -1.57 -18.91 -13.15
C ASP A 139 -0.34 -19.82 -12.88
N GLY A 140 0.58 -19.29 -12.09
CA GLY A 140 1.89 -19.94 -11.84
C GLY A 140 1.81 -21.35 -11.26
N GLU A 141 0.78 -21.67 -10.48
CA GLU A 141 0.57 -22.97 -9.88
C GLU A 141 0.44 -24.09 -10.92
N ILE A 142 -0.08 -23.77 -12.10
CA ILE A 142 -0.26 -24.74 -13.19
C ILE A 142 0.93 -24.71 -14.14
N VAL A 143 1.31 -23.50 -14.55
CA VAL A 143 2.35 -23.29 -15.56
C VAL A 143 3.68 -23.82 -15.08
N PHE A 144 4.02 -23.60 -13.81
CA PHE A 144 5.30 -24.02 -13.26
C PHE A 144 5.43 -25.55 -13.20
N VAL A 145 4.33 -26.26 -12.99
CA VAL A 145 4.29 -27.73 -13.08
C VAL A 145 4.59 -28.20 -14.50
N GLU A 146 3.99 -27.55 -15.53
CA GLU A 146 4.25 -27.90 -16.94
C GLU A 146 5.70 -27.59 -17.32
N ILE A 147 6.25 -26.44 -16.89
CA ILE A 147 7.65 -26.08 -17.15
C ILE A 147 8.61 -27.15 -16.57
N VAL A 148 8.41 -27.54 -15.31
CA VAL A 148 9.25 -28.54 -14.66
C VAL A 148 9.13 -29.90 -15.34
N LYS A 149 7.91 -30.29 -15.77
CA LYS A 149 7.70 -31.53 -16.54
C LYS A 149 8.50 -31.49 -17.84
N GLN A 150 8.39 -30.42 -18.63
CA GLN A 150 9.13 -30.26 -19.87
C GLN A 150 10.65 -30.23 -19.63
N PHE A 151 11.12 -29.64 -18.52
CA PHE A 151 12.53 -29.63 -18.16
C PHE A 151 13.07 -31.04 -17.89
N ILE A 152 12.30 -31.87 -17.19
CA ILE A 152 12.66 -33.28 -16.93
C ILE A 152 12.66 -34.09 -18.25
N GLU A 153 11.63 -33.92 -19.10
CA GLU A 153 11.51 -34.61 -20.40
C GLU A 153 12.62 -34.21 -21.38
N ASN A 154 13.22 -33.04 -21.24
CA ASN A 154 14.37 -32.57 -22.01
C ASN A 154 15.72 -32.80 -21.27
N ASN A 155 15.83 -33.88 -20.52
CA ASN A 155 17.06 -34.30 -19.85
C ASN A 155 17.67 -33.27 -18.91
N PHE A 156 16.84 -32.50 -18.21
CA PHE A 156 17.25 -31.42 -17.30
C PHE A 156 18.11 -30.33 -17.98
N SER A 157 17.78 -30.00 -19.23
CA SER A 157 18.53 -29.04 -20.03
C SER A 157 17.65 -27.91 -20.53
N ALA A 158 17.88 -26.68 -20.00
CA ALA A 158 17.27 -25.47 -20.50
C ALA A 158 17.59 -25.21 -21.99
N LYS A 159 18.81 -25.60 -22.41
CA LYS A 159 19.24 -25.47 -23.81
C LYS A 159 18.39 -26.33 -24.74
N LEU A 160 18.18 -27.62 -24.40
CA LEU A 160 17.38 -28.54 -25.23
C LEU A 160 15.91 -28.07 -25.32
N MET A 161 15.35 -27.53 -24.23
CA MET A 161 14.01 -26.94 -24.26
C MET A 161 13.92 -25.78 -25.26
N LYS A 162 14.91 -24.88 -25.26
CA LYS A 162 14.95 -23.70 -26.15
C LYS A 162 15.28 -24.06 -27.59
N ASP A 163 16.10 -25.07 -27.81
CA ASP A 163 16.49 -25.52 -29.16
C ASP A 163 15.31 -26.12 -29.94
N ARG A 164 14.22 -26.53 -29.27
CA ARG A 164 12.96 -26.94 -29.92
C ARG A 164 12.27 -25.82 -30.64
N ASP A 165 12.46 -24.57 -30.20
CA ASP A 165 11.88 -23.35 -30.75
C ASP A 165 10.35 -23.42 -30.90
N GLU A 166 9.67 -23.94 -29.88
CA GLU A 166 8.23 -24.21 -29.85
C GLU A 166 7.55 -23.41 -28.71
N PRO A 167 6.25 -23.05 -28.89
CA PRO A 167 5.48 -22.42 -27.82
C PRO A 167 5.32 -23.30 -26.60
N MET A 168 5.60 -22.78 -25.40
CA MET A 168 5.35 -23.42 -24.10
C MET A 168 3.97 -23.02 -23.58
N LYS A 169 3.13 -24.00 -23.21
CA LYS A 169 1.79 -23.73 -22.66
C LYS A 169 1.87 -22.81 -21.46
N GLY A 170 1.01 -21.78 -21.42
CA GLY A 170 0.93 -20.80 -20.37
C GLY A 170 2.08 -19.78 -20.33
N CYS A 171 3.02 -19.84 -21.27
CA CYS A 171 4.19 -18.98 -21.32
C CYS A 171 4.31 -18.17 -22.60
N VAL A 172 5.07 -17.07 -22.49
CA VAL A 172 5.60 -16.34 -23.63
C VAL A 172 7.14 -16.42 -23.58
N SER A 173 7.76 -16.63 -24.73
CA SER A 173 9.23 -16.72 -24.85
C SER A 173 9.72 -16.14 -26.17
N LEU A 174 10.99 -15.73 -26.24
CA LEU A 174 11.62 -15.36 -27.50
C LEU A 174 11.84 -16.58 -28.39
N THR A 175 11.67 -16.43 -29.69
CA THR A 175 12.16 -17.39 -30.68
C THR A 175 13.70 -17.48 -30.63
N LYS A 176 14.26 -18.53 -31.19
CA LYS A 176 15.72 -18.73 -31.25
C LYS A 176 16.43 -17.54 -31.89
N GLU A 177 15.87 -16.95 -32.93
CA GLU A 177 16.40 -15.78 -33.60
C GLU A 177 16.17 -14.46 -32.83
N LYS A 178 15.40 -14.48 -31.75
CA LYS A 178 15.06 -13.34 -30.89
C LYS A 178 14.38 -12.16 -31.60
N ASN A 179 13.76 -12.40 -32.75
CA ASN A 179 13.06 -11.40 -33.56
C ASN A 179 11.54 -11.53 -33.48
N LYS A 180 11.03 -12.59 -32.84
CA LYS A 180 9.62 -12.89 -32.60
C LYS A 180 9.42 -13.52 -31.22
N ILE A 181 8.16 -13.68 -30.84
CA ILE A 181 7.78 -14.39 -29.63
C ILE A 181 6.94 -15.62 -29.94
N HIS A 182 7.15 -16.67 -29.19
CA HIS A 182 6.22 -17.77 -29.03
C HIS A 182 5.19 -17.40 -27.96
N VAL A 183 3.92 -17.53 -28.30
CA VAL A 183 2.80 -17.36 -27.35
C VAL A 183 2.17 -18.73 -27.17
N GLY A 184 2.37 -19.36 -26.02
CA GLY A 184 1.77 -20.63 -25.70
C GLY A 184 0.27 -20.52 -25.42
N GLU A 185 -0.44 -21.63 -25.51
CA GLU A 185 -1.86 -21.68 -25.17
C GLU A 185 -2.09 -21.24 -23.72
N TYR A 186 -3.08 -20.37 -23.48
CA TYR A 186 -3.44 -19.94 -22.13
C TYR A 186 -3.99 -21.11 -21.32
N MET A 187 -3.46 -21.30 -20.13
CA MET A 187 -3.89 -22.36 -19.20
C MET A 187 -4.94 -21.79 -18.23
N SER A 188 -6.15 -22.34 -18.30
CA SER A 188 -7.24 -21.90 -17.43
C SER A 188 -6.91 -22.11 -15.97
N ARG A 189 -7.28 -21.15 -15.14
CA ARG A 189 -7.11 -21.16 -13.67
C ARG A 189 -7.75 -22.41 -13.03
N ILE A 190 -7.12 -22.97 -12.02
CA ILE A 190 -7.68 -24.08 -11.23
C ILE A 190 -9.03 -23.63 -10.61
N GLY A 191 -10.05 -24.46 -10.77
CA GLY A 191 -11.41 -24.16 -10.32
C GLY A 191 -12.27 -23.47 -11.37
N MET A 192 -11.74 -23.18 -12.57
CA MET A 192 -12.47 -22.68 -13.72
C MET A 192 -12.79 -23.82 -14.70
N GLY A 193 -13.85 -24.56 -14.47
CA GLY A 193 -14.32 -25.57 -15.40
C GLY A 193 -15.62 -26.21 -14.92
N GLY A 194 -16.52 -26.52 -15.84
CA GLY A 194 -17.92 -26.91 -15.58
C GLY A 194 -18.13 -28.20 -14.74
N SER A 195 -17.11 -28.83 -14.21
CA SER A 195 -17.22 -29.93 -13.27
C SER A 195 -17.11 -29.44 -11.81
N VAL A 196 -17.90 -28.49 -11.46
CA VAL A 196 -17.86 -27.70 -10.22
C VAL A 196 -18.17 -28.51 -8.94
N LYS A 197 -18.33 -29.78 -8.98
CA LYS A 197 -18.65 -30.58 -7.78
C LYS A 197 -17.46 -31.11 -7.01
N SER A 198 -16.22 -30.97 -7.49
CA SER A 198 -15.05 -31.47 -6.81
C SER A 198 -14.01 -30.41 -6.59
N GLU A 199 -13.75 -30.11 -5.37
CA GLU A 199 -12.51 -29.58 -4.78
C GLU A 199 -12.05 -28.16 -5.17
N GLY A 200 -12.46 -27.57 -6.28
CA GLY A 200 -12.09 -26.19 -6.66
C GLY A 200 -10.57 -25.93 -6.53
N ARG A 201 -10.19 -24.80 -5.91
CA ARG A 201 -8.79 -24.46 -5.61
C ARG A 201 -8.19 -25.31 -4.48
N ASP A 202 -8.99 -26.03 -3.69
CA ASP A 202 -8.51 -26.91 -2.61
C ASP A 202 -7.63 -28.07 -3.12
N THR A 203 -7.63 -28.31 -4.44
CA THR A 203 -6.69 -29.25 -5.07
C THR A 203 -5.22 -28.83 -4.92
N ILE A 204 -4.94 -27.53 -4.72
CA ILE A 204 -3.61 -27.02 -4.40
C ILE A 204 -3.34 -27.28 -2.91
N PRO A 205 -2.30 -28.02 -2.52
CA PRO A 205 -1.99 -28.24 -1.10
C PRO A 205 -1.72 -26.94 -0.36
N SER A 206 -2.05 -26.90 0.93
CA SER A 206 -1.77 -25.73 1.75
C SER A 206 -0.27 -25.51 1.94
N PRO A 207 0.27 -24.36 1.58
CA PRO A 207 1.65 -24.05 1.89
C PRO A 207 1.88 -23.80 3.39
N TYR A 208 0.80 -23.50 4.16
CA TYR A 208 0.87 -23.38 5.62
C TYR A 208 0.85 -24.74 6.30
N THR A 209 -0.21 -25.55 6.11
CA THR A 209 -0.37 -26.82 6.82
C THR A 209 0.63 -27.89 6.40
N THR A 210 1.28 -27.73 5.23
CA THR A 210 2.42 -28.58 4.82
C THR A 210 3.75 -28.11 5.42
N GLY A 211 3.79 -26.97 6.14
CA GLY A 211 5.01 -26.42 6.73
C GLY A 211 5.93 -25.68 5.75
N LEU A 212 5.57 -25.60 4.46
CA LEU A 212 6.42 -24.97 3.44
C LEU A 212 6.74 -23.50 3.72
N LEU A 213 5.82 -22.77 4.37
CA LEU A 213 5.97 -21.37 4.72
C LEU A 213 6.46 -21.12 6.15
N ASP A 214 6.83 -22.17 6.90
CA ASP A 214 7.19 -22.05 8.32
C ASP A 214 8.33 -21.09 8.59
N LYS A 215 9.34 -21.01 7.70
CA LYS A 215 10.45 -20.08 7.89
C LYS A 215 10.02 -18.61 7.94
N PHE A 216 8.87 -18.28 7.36
CA PHE A 216 8.30 -16.93 7.37
C PHE A 216 7.36 -16.66 8.56
N LEU A 217 6.99 -17.70 9.33
CA LEU A 217 6.11 -17.58 10.50
C LEU A 217 6.92 -17.26 11.78
N ASN A 218 7.72 -16.22 11.72
CA ASN A 218 8.70 -15.83 12.75
C ASN A 218 8.30 -14.61 13.57
N GLY A 219 7.06 -14.12 13.40
CA GLY A 219 6.54 -12.93 14.08
C GLY A 219 6.82 -11.59 13.36
N ILE A 220 7.75 -11.56 12.42
CA ILE A 220 8.06 -10.37 11.61
C ILE A 220 7.07 -10.24 10.45
N PHE A 221 6.84 -11.34 9.74
CA PHE A 221 5.94 -11.36 8.60
C PHE A 221 4.48 -11.39 9.02
N VAL A 222 3.65 -10.60 8.33
CA VAL A 222 2.19 -10.65 8.45
C VAL A 222 1.69 -11.85 7.65
N PRO A 223 1.04 -12.83 8.29
CA PRO A 223 0.46 -13.96 7.58
C PRO A 223 -0.61 -13.51 6.61
N SER A 224 -0.54 -13.99 5.37
CA SER A 224 -1.39 -13.59 4.26
C SER A 224 -2.25 -14.76 3.79
N PHE A 225 -3.52 -14.51 3.54
CA PHE A 225 -4.47 -15.50 3.06
C PHE A 225 -5.15 -15.01 1.80
N GLU A 226 -5.34 -15.89 0.84
CA GLU A 226 -6.16 -15.67 -0.34
C GLU A 226 -7.37 -16.61 -0.23
N THR A 227 -8.56 -16.06 0.01
CA THR A 227 -9.77 -16.88 0.12
C THR A 227 -10.51 -16.96 -1.23
N ALA A 228 -10.29 -15.94 -2.09
CA ALA A 228 -10.79 -15.87 -3.44
C ALA A 228 -9.79 -15.13 -4.33
N ARG A 229 -9.60 -15.61 -5.56
CA ARG A 229 -8.83 -14.94 -6.62
C ARG A 229 -9.73 -14.47 -7.74
N GLY A 230 -9.46 -13.26 -8.24
CA GLY A 230 -10.25 -12.58 -9.27
C GLY A 230 -11.15 -11.51 -8.69
N CYS A 231 -11.65 -10.64 -9.56
CA CYS A 231 -12.52 -9.52 -9.21
C CYS A 231 -13.69 -9.44 -10.20
N PRO A 232 -14.95 -9.31 -9.75
CA PRO A 232 -16.10 -9.22 -10.66
C PRO A 232 -16.25 -7.82 -11.29
N PHE A 233 -15.41 -6.87 -10.86
CA PHE A 233 -15.44 -5.49 -11.37
C PHE A 233 -14.36 -5.28 -12.42
N LEU A 234 -14.67 -4.44 -13.42
CA LEU A 234 -13.82 -4.21 -14.59
C LEU A 234 -13.16 -2.83 -14.56
N CYS A 235 -12.71 -2.38 -13.39
CA CYS A 235 -12.08 -1.07 -13.26
C CYS A 235 -10.84 -0.97 -14.17
N THR A 236 -10.85 -0.02 -15.10
CA THR A 236 -9.87 0.08 -16.18
C THR A 236 -8.44 0.41 -15.74
N PHE A 237 -8.28 0.99 -14.54
CA PHE A 237 -6.99 1.30 -13.92
C PHE A 237 -6.40 0.16 -13.10
N CYS A 238 -7.15 -0.96 -12.95
CA CYS A 238 -6.82 -2.02 -12.00
C CYS A 238 -6.43 -3.31 -12.73
N ASP A 239 -5.32 -3.89 -12.34
CA ASP A 239 -4.85 -5.16 -12.85
C ASP A 239 -5.81 -6.34 -12.56
N GLN A 240 -6.59 -6.26 -11.47
CA GLN A 240 -7.59 -7.26 -11.12
C GLN A 240 -8.91 -7.14 -11.91
N GLY A 241 -9.11 -6.05 -12.64
CA GLY A 241 -10.33 -5.72 -13.38
C GLY A 241 -10.36 -6.24 -14.82
N LEU A 242 -9.59 -7.24 -15.17
CA LEU A 242 -9.49 -7.76 -16.55
C LEU A 242 -10.54 -8.82 -16.87
N ASP A 243 -10.97 -8.90 -18.14
CA ASP A 243 -12.09 -9.73 -18.62
C ASP A 243 -12.03 -11.23 -18.25
N ASN A 244 -10.82 -11.77 -18.01
CA ASN A 244 -10.63 -13.18 -17.59
C ASN A 244 -10.61 -13.40 -16.08
N SER A 245 -10.92 -12.40 -15.30
CA SER A 245 -10.85 -12.45 -13.83
C SER A 245 -12.03 -13.20 -13.20
N LYS A 246 -12.46 -14.33 -13.80
CA LYS A 246 -13.45 -15.21 -13.17
C LYS A 246 -13.00 -15.60 -11.78
N ILE A 247 -13.95 -15.52 -10.83
CA ILE A 247 -13.64 -15.76 -9.44
C ILE A 247 -13.52 -17.25 -9.18
N THR A 248 -12.44 -17.62 -8.52
CA THR A 248 -12.21 -18.95 -7.97
C THR A 248 -11.96 -18.85 -6.48
N THR A 249 -12.39 -19.82 -5.70
CA THR A 249 -12.35 -19.74 -4.24
C THR A 249 -11.73 -20.99 -3.63
N PHE A 250 -11.08 -20.83 -2.49
CA PHE A 250 -10.85 -21.93 -1.55
C PHE A 250 -12.08 -22.16 -0.69
N SER A 251 -12.21 -23.37 -0.15
CA SER A 251 -13.28 -23.69 0.82
C SER A 251 -13.06 -22.97 2.15
N VAL A 252 -14.16 -22.70 2.84
CA VAL A 252 -14.10 -22.12 4.20
C VAL A 252 -13.30 -23.01 5.15
N LYS A 253 -13.48 -24.33 5.05
CA LYS A 253 -12.75 -25.32 5.87
C LYS A 253 -11.24 -25.17 5.68
N ARG A 254 -10.79 -25.11 4.41
CA ARG A 254 -9.37 -24.98 4.06
C ARG A 254 -8.73 -23.74 4.67
N ILE A 255 -9.39 -22.58 4.51
CA ILE A 255 -8.84 -21.32 5.04
C ILE A 255 -8.90 -21.31 6.57
N ALA A 256 -9.94 -21.86 7.19
CA ALA A 256 -10.03 -21.98 8.64
C ALA A 256 -8.88 -22.83 9.22
N GLU A 257 -8.52 -23.94 8.57
CA GLU A 257 -7.39 -24.78 8.95
C GLU A 257 -6.05 -24.01 8.84
N GLU A 258 -5.86 -23.22 7.77
CA GLU A 258 -4.67 -22.38 7.59
C GLU A 258 -4.57 -21.29 8.66
N VAL A 259 -5.67 -20.57 8.94
CA VAL A 259 -5.70 -19.53 9.98
C VAL A 259 -5.43 -20.14 11.35
N SER A 260 -6.00 -21.32 11.64
CA SER A 260 -5.76 -22.03 12.91
C SER A 260 -4.28 -22.45 13.05
N TYR A 261 -3.68 -22.99 11.99
CA TYR A 261 -2.26 -23.36 11.96
C TYR A 261 -1.33 -22.18 12.27
N VAL A 262 -1.60 -21.07 11.61
CA VAL A 262 -0.84 -19.81 11.83
C VAL A 262 -1.06 -19.28 13.24
N ALA A 263 -2.31 -19.23 13.71
CA ALA A 263 -2.66 -18.73 15.02
C ALA A 263 -1.99 -19.54 16.14
N GLU A 264 -1.93 -20.86 16.00
CA GLU A 264 -1.21 -21.71 16.96
C GLU A 264 0.27 -21.34 17.05
N LYS A 265 0.93 -21.06 15.92
CA LYS A 265 2.35 -20.66 15.92
C LYS A 265 2.55 -19.26 16.51
N TYR A 266 1.75 -18.28 16.09
CA TYR A 266 1.89 -16.89 16.52
C TYR A 266 1.48 -16.67 17.97
N SER A 267 0.55 -17.47 18.51
CA SER A 267 0.18 -17.41 19.94
C SER A 267 1.32 -17.79 20.88
N LYS A 268 2.26 -18.61 20.41
CA LYS A 268 3.46 -19.04 21.16
C LYS A 268 4.60 -18.02 21.14
N LEU A 269 4.53 -17.01 20.26
CA LEU A 269 5.55 -15.97 20.15
C LEU A 269 5.35 -14.88 21.22
N LYS A 270 6.40 -14.56 21.97
CA LYS A 270 6.39 -13.48 22.97
C LYS A 270 6.19 -12.10 22.33
N THR A 271 6.78 -11.92 21.15
CA THR A 271 6.72 -10.67 20.36
C THR A 271 6.34 -11.00 18.93
N GLY A 272 5.83 -10.05 18.19
CA GLY A 272 5.50 -10.20 16.78
C GLY A 272 4.17 -9.56 16.40
N THR A 273 3.90 -9.54 15.10
CA THR A 273 2.65 -8.98 14.58
C THR A 273 1.42 -9.72 15.13
N LYS A 274 0.39 -8.95 15.43
CA LYS A 274 -0.91 -9.48 15.84
C LYS A 274 -1.95 -9.38 14.72
N THR A 275 -1.49 -9.10 13.50
CA THR A 275 -2.30 -8.89 12.29
C THR A 275 -2.23 -10.10 11.39
N ILE A 276 -3.32 -10.41 10.70
CA ILE A 276 -3.36 -11.22 9.48
C ILE A 276 -3.85 -10.34 8.33
N ALA A 277 -3.49 -10.71 7.09
CA ALA A 277 -3.97 -10.04 5.89
C ALA A 277 -4.79 -11.01 5.02
N ILE A 278 -5.91 -10.53 4.49
CA ILE A 278 -6.70 -11.24 3.49
C ILE A 278 -6.56 -10.48 2.17
N PHE A 279 -5.97 -11.12 1.17
CA PHE A 279 -5.58 -10.52 -0.11
C PHE A 279 -6.66 -10.59 -1.20
N ASP A 280 -7.86 -11.02 -0.83
CA ASP A 280 -9.01 -10.96 -1.73
C ASP A 280 -9.25 -9.51 -2.18
N SER A 281 -9.54 -9.31 -3.46
CA SER A 281 -9.83 -7.98 -3.99
C SER A 281 -11.10 -7.33 -3.42
N ASN A 282 -12.00 -8.12 -2.79
CA ASN A 282 -13.28 -7.66 -2.25
C ASN A 282 -13.76 -8.59 -1.11
N TRP A 283 -13.00 -8.72 -0.04
CA TRP A 283 -13.41 -9.57 1.09
C TRP A 283 -14.65 -9.00 1.80
N GLY A 284 -15.63 -9.86 2.04
CA GLY A 284 -16.96 -9.50 2.52
C GLY A 284 -18.02 -9.37 1.41
N LEU A 285 -17.63 -9.56 0.14
CA LEU A 285 -18.59 -9.51 -0.97
C LEU A 285 -19.53 -10.71 -0.97
N TYR A 286 -19.07 -11.89 -0.56
CA TYR A 286 -19.79 -13.15 -0.68
C TYR A 286 -20.24 -13.69 0.67
N GLU A 287 -21.33 -14.48 0.66
CA GLU A 287 -21.85 -15.15 1.86
C GLU A 287 -20.84 -16.10 2.52
N LYS A 288 -19.97 -16.71 1.72
CA LYS A 288 -18.89 -17.55 2.26
C LYS A 288 -17.99 -16.79 3.25
N ASP A 289 -17.83 -15.48 3.06
CA ASP A 289 -16.96 -14.65 3.90
C ASP A 289 -17.54 -14.47 5.31
N LEU A 290 -18.90 -14.46 5.43
CA LEU A 290 -19.59 -14.49 6.73
C LEU A 290 -19.35 -15.80 7.47
N ARG A 291 -19.37 -16.93 6.75
CA ARG A 291 -19.06 -18.25 7.34
C ARG A 291 -17.59 -18.38 7.72
N LEU A 292 -16.71 -17.82 6.91
CA LEU A 292 -15.30 -17.77 7.26
C LEU A 292 -15.05 -16.91 8.50
N ALA A 293 -15.77 -15.80 8.65
CA ALA A 293 -15.67 -14.96 9.85
C ALA A 293 -16.07 -15.73 11.12
N ASP A 294 -17.09 -16.63 11.05
CA ASP A 294 -17.45 -17.49 12.17
C ASP A 294 -16.30 -18.45 12.55
N GLU A 295 -15.61 -19.01 11.58
CA GLU A 295 -14.46 -19.88 11.83
C GLU A 295 -13.24 -19.09 12.37
N ILE A 296 -12.97 -17.91 11.83
CA ILE A 296 -11.92 -17.03 12.35
C ILE A 296 -12.22 -16.63 13.81
N LEU A 297 -13.48 -16.36 14.14
CA LEU A 297 -13.88 -16.06 15.53
C LEU A 297 -13.52 -17.21 16.50
N LYS A 298 -13.79 -18.45 16.12
CA LYS A 298 -13.39 -19.64 16.91
C LYS A 298 -11.88 -19.69 17.14
N VAL A 299 -11.10 -19.39 16.10
CA VAL A 299 -9.63 -19.33 16.19
C VAL A 299 -9.20 -18.21 17.13
N MET A 300 -9.83 -17.01 17.01
CA MET A 300 -9.56 -15.87 17.89
C MET A 300 -9.85 -16.18 19.36
N ASP A 301 -10.96 -16.88 19.63
CA ASP A 301 -11.34 -17.26 20.99
C ASP A 301 -10.39 -18.31 21.59
N LYS A 302 -9.87 -19.21 20.75
CA LYS A 302 -8.93 -20.26 21.19
C LYS A 302 -7.51 -19.76 21.42
N TYR A 303 -6.99 -18.91 20.52
CA TYR A 303 -5.58 -18.54 20.49
C TYR A 303 -5.30 -17.08 20.86
N ASP A 304 -6.33 -16.27 21.09
CA ASP A 304 -6.25 -14.80 21.25
C ASP A 304 -5.54 -14.11 20.06
N TYR A 305 -5.64 -14.68 18.89
CA TYR A 305 -5.02 -14.26 17.62
C TYR A 305 -5.95 -14.58 16.44
N PRO A 306 -6.04 -13.67 15.41
CA PRO A 306 -5.40 -12.35 15.29
C PRO A 306 -6.11 -11.26 16.12
N LYS A 307 -5.42 -10.14 16.37
CA LYS A 307 -6.00 -8.93 16.97
C LYS A 307 -6.51 -7.94 15.93
N TYR A 308 -5.97 -8.00 14.71
CA TYR A 308 -6.36 -7.14 13.59
C TYR A 308 -6.41 -7.96 12.31
N ILE A 309 -7.35 -7.61 11.42
CA ILE A 309 -7.50 -8.21 10.11
C ILE A 309 -7.43 -7.09 9.07
N GLU A 310 -6.39 -7.12 8.26
CA GLU A 310 -6.22 -6.24 7.13
C GLU A 310 -6.84 -6.88 5.89
N CYS A 311 -7.67 -6.14 5.15
CA CYS A 311 -8.29 -6.63 3.93
C CYS A 311 -8.69 -5.49 3.01
N LEU A 312 -8.86 -5.80 1.72
CA LEU A 312 -9.53 -4.92 0.79
C LEU A 312 -11.04 -5.12 0.90
N THR A 313 -11.75 -4.06 1.21
CA THR A 313 -13.20 -4.10 1.47
C THR A 313 -14.00 -4.13 0.15
N PRO A 314 -15.20 -4.71 0.15
CA PRO A 314 -15.99 -4.88 -1.06
C PRO A 314 -16.54 -3.56 -1.59
N LYS A 315 -16.67 -3.44 -2.91
CA LYS A 315 -17.29 -2.30 -3.59
C LYS A 315 -18.83 -2.34 -3.57
N SER A 316 -19.40 -3.43 -3.11
CA SER A 316 -20.86 -3.64 -2.94
C SER A 316 -21.08 -4.53 -1.73
N ASN A 317 -22.35 -4.65 -1.30
CA ASN A 317 -22.72 -5.51 -0.18
C ASN A 317 -22.05 -5.17 1.17
N TRP A 318 -21.92 -3.88 1.48
CA TRP A 318 -21.30 -3.40 2.72
C TRP A 318 -21.99 -3.93 4.01
N ASN A 319 -23.25 -4.40 3.91
CA ASN A 319 -23.93 -5.03 5.03
C ASN A 319 -23.20 -6.29 5.51
N ASN A 320 -22.67 -7.10 4.61
CA ASN A 320 -21.85 -8.25 4.97
C ASN A 320 -20.57 -7.81 5.69
N LEU A 321 -19.91 -6.74 5.20
CA LEU A 321 -18.70 -6.20 5.84
C LEU A 321 -18.99 -5.76 7.28
N ILE A 322 -20.10 -5.07 7.50
CA ILE A 322 -20.53 -4.67 8.85
C ILE A 322 -20.77 -5.90 9.74
N GLN A 323 -21.50 -6.91 9.23
CA GLN A 323 -21.74 -8.15 9.98
C GLN A 323 -20.43 -8.88 10.31
N ILE A 324 -19.51 -8.98 9.35
CA ILE A 324 -18.18 -9.57 9.55
C ILE A 324 -17.42 -8.81 10.65
N ASN A 325 -17.43 -7.48 10.60
CA ASN A 325 -16.77 -6.68 11.61
C ASN A 325 -17.38 -6.88 13.01
N ASP A 326 -18.70 -6.95 13.10
CA ASP A 326 -19.40 -7.21 14.36
C ASP A 326 -19.05 -8.60 14.92
N LYS A 327 -19.12 -9.65 14.08
CA LYS A 327 -18.73 -11.03 14.44
C LYS A 327 -17.27 -11.08 14.95
N LEU A 328 -16.36 -10.37 14.28
CA LEU A 328 -14.95 -10.34 14.61
C LEU A 328 -14.57 -9.28 15.65
N LYS A 329 -15.52 -8.90 16.52
CA LYS A 329 -15.29 -8.02 17.68
C LYS A 329 -14.64 -6.69 17.29
N ASN A 330 -15.10 -6.09 16.20
CA ASN A 330 -14.57 -4.82 15.66
C ASN A 330 -13.09 -4.85 15.23
N ARG A 331 -12.56 -5.99 14.78
CA ARG A 331 -11.15 -6.12 14.40
C ARG A 331 -10.87 -5.96 12.89
N VAL A 332 -11.90 -5.64 12.09
CA VAL A 332 -11.79 -5.36 10.66
C VAL A 332 -11.91 -3.86 10.40
N ALA A 333 -11.11 -3.34 9.47
CA ALA A 333 -11.24 -1.96 9.03
C ALA A 333 -12.52 -1.78 8.18
N LEU A 334 -13.24 -0.67 8.40
CA LEU A 334 -14.46 -0.35 7.68
C LEU A 334 -14.19 0.82 6.72
N ASN A 335 -13.45 0.55 5.65
CA ASN A 335 -13.06 1.54 4.64
C ASN A 335 -13.80 1.29 3.33
N LEU A 336 -14.10 2.36 2.60
CA LEU A 336 -14.71 2.28 1.28
C LEU A 336 -14.06 3.29 0.33
N SER A 337 -13.31 2.78 -0.63
CA SER A 337 -12.62 3.59 -1.62
C SER A 337 -13.55 4.03 -2.74
N MET A 338 -13.74 5.34 -2.90
CA MET A 338 -14.60 5.94 -3.94
C MET A 338 -13.86 6.16 -5.26
N GLN A 339 -12.57 6.41 -5.24
CA GLN A 339 -11.65 6.72 -6.36
C GLN A 339 -11.98 8.06 -7.07
N SER A 340 -13.23 8.29 -7.43
CA SER A 340 -13.85 9.51 -7.89
C SER A 340 -15.32 9.55 -7.49
N LEU A 341 -15.94 10.72 -7.47
CA LEU A 341 -17.39 10.90 -7.30
C LEU A 341 -18.05 11.50 -8.58
N GLN A 342 -17.26 11.76 -9.60
CA GLN A 342 -17.72 12.25 -10.91
C GLN A 342 -18.30 11.11 -11.73
N ILE A 343 -19.54 11.28 -12.25
CA ILE A 343 -20.27 10.20 -12.94
C ILE A 343 -19.57 9.82 -14.26
N GLU A 344 -19.13 10.82 -15.01
CA GLU A 344 -18.41 10.61 -16.28
C GLU A 344 -17.12 9.83 -16.04
N THR A 345 -16.33 10.25 -15.07
CA THR A 345 -15.11 9.54 -14.64
C THR A 345 -15.42 8.09 -14.28
N LEU A 346 -16.44 7.84 -13.44
CA LEU A 346 -16.83 6.50 -13.02
C LEU A 346 -17.26 5.63 -14.22
N THR A 347 -17.91 6.23 -15.21
CA THR A 347 -18.30 5.55 -16.46
C THR A 347 -17.08 5.12 -17.27
N ASP A 348 -16.13 6.05 -17.48
CA ASP A 348 -14.93 5.80 -18.28
C ASP A 348 -13.98 4.79 -17.60
N ILE A 349 -13.89 4.81 -16.29
CA ILE A 349 -13.10 3.81 -15.56
C ILE A 349 -13.88 2.53 -15.24
N LYS A 350 -15.09 2.36 -15.79
CA LYS A 350 -15.96 1.17 -15.59
C LYS A 350 -16.18 0.82 -14.14
N ARG A 351 -16.32 1.84 -13.28
CA ARG A 351 -16.49 1.67 -11.85
C ARG A 351 -17.89 2.04 -11.40
N ARG A 352 -18.53 1.15 -10.66
CA ARG A 352 -19.79 1.42 -9.97
C ARG A 352 -19.51 1.74 -8.51
N ASN A 353 -19.76 2.98 -8.12
CA ASN A 353 -19.77 3.39 -6.73
C ASN A 353 -21.18 3.30 -6.16
N TRP A 354 -21.30 3.43 -4.86
CA TRP A 354 -22.55 3.69 -4.20
C TRP A 354 -23.00 5.14 -4.41
N THR A 355 -24.31 5.39 -4.24
CA THR A 355 -24.79 6.77 -4.20
C THR A 355 -24.28 7.46 -2.93
N LYS A 356 -24.30 8.79 -2.94
CA LYS A 356 -23.89 9.58 -1.76
C LYS A 356 -24.73 9.24 -0.54
N GLU A 357 -26.03 8.97 -0.73
CA GLU A 357 -26.98 8.59 0.33
C GLU A 357 -26.61 7.26 0.95
N GLN A 358 -26.34 6.24 0.13
CA GLN A 358 -25.90 4.92 0.58
C GLN A 358 -24.57 5.00 1.35
N TYR A 359 -23.66 5.86 0.88
CA TYR A 359 -22.38 6.07 1.54
C TYR A 359 -22.57 6.73 2.92
N ILE A 360 -23.42 7.75 3.02
CA ILE A 360 -23.78 8.40 4.30
C ILE A 360 -24.45 7.42 5.27
N GLU A 361 -25.33 6.53 4.78
CA GLU A 361 -25.92 5.47 5.60
C GLU A 361 -24.84 4.55 6.18
N PHE A 362 -23.92 4.09 5.34
CA PHE A 362 -22.77 3.28 5.79
C PHE A 362 -21.95 4.02 6.86
N LEU A 363 -21.57 5.28 6.64
CA LEU A 363 -20.81 6.07 7.59
C LEU A 363 -21.54 6.21 8.95
N SER A 364 -22.88 6.37 8.93
CA SER A 364 -23.68 6.38 10.15
C SER A 364 -23.52 5.08 10.95
N LYS A 365 -23.52 3.93 10.26
CA LYS A 365 -23.32 2.62 10.90
C LYS A 365 -21.89 2.43 11.43
N VAL A 366 -20.89 2.97 10.72
CA VAL A 366 -19.49 2.97 11.17
C VAL A 366 -19.32 3.80 12.44
N LYS A 367 -19.87 5.02 12.45
CA LYS A 367 -19.81 5.94 13.61
C LYS A 367 -20.49 5.36 14.85
N LYS A 368 -21.63 4.67 14.69
CA LYS A 368 -22.30 3.98 15.79
C LYS A 368 -21.43 2.91 16.46
N ARG A 369 -20.43 2.40 15.78
CA ARG A 369 -19.42 1.43 16.29
C ARG A 369 -18.17 2.09 16.85
N GLY A 370 -18.16 3.42 16.95
CA GLY A 370 -16.99 4.19 17.42
C GLY A 370 -15.80 4.12 16.49
N LYS A 371 -16.02 3.83 15.20
CA LYS A 371 -14.96 3.74 14.19
C LYS A 371 -14.96 4.93 13.26
N ASP A 372 -13.77 5.21 12.72
CA ASP A 372 -13.55 6.11 11.60
C ASP A 372 -13.52 5.30 10.29
N SER A 373 -13.82 5.95 9.17
CA SER A 373 -13.70 5.37 7.83
C SER A 373 -12.67 6.14 7.00
N ALA A 374 -12.04 5.44 6.07
CA ALA A 374 -11.14 6.05 5.10
C ALA A 374 -11.63 5.78 3.67
N SER A 375 -11.31 6.72 2.77
CA SER A 375 -11.55 6.58 1.34
C SER A 375 -10.34 7.02 0.53
N GLU A 376 -10.23 6.48 -0.65
CA GLU A 376 -9.16 6.76 -1.59
C GLU A 376 -9.72 7.45 -2.82
N MET A 377 -8.96 8.42 -3.33
CA MET A 377 -9.16 9.12 -4.60
C MET A 377 -7.96 8.88 -5.49
N ILE A 378 -8.16 8.86 -6.81
CA ILE A 378 -7.08 8.74 -7.79
C ILE A 378 -7.10 9.94 -8.73
N ILE A 379 -5.94 10.52 -9.04
CA ILE A 379 -5.75 11.63 -9.97
C ILE A 379 -4.55 11.41 -10.89
N PRO A 380 -4.60 11.93 -12.14
CA PRO A 380 -5.82 12.28 -12.88
C PRO A 380 -6.46 11.00 -13.43
N LEU A 381 -7.75 10.86 -13.27
CA LEU A 381 -8.52 9.82 -13.97
C LEU A 381 -9.12 10.41 -15.28
N PRO A 382 -9.45 9.59 -16.29
CA PRO A 382 -10.24 10.03 -17.43
C PRO A 382 -11.50 10.78 -17.00
N SER A 383 -11.80 11.89 -17.66
CA SER A 383 -12.96 12.77 -17.39
C SER A 383 -13.01 13.41 -16.00
N GLU A 384 -12.00 13.19 -15.14
CA GLU A 384 -11.85 13.93 -13.89
C GLU A 384 -11.32 15.34 -14.18
N THR A 385 -11.86 16.33 -13.48
CA THR A 385 -11.41 17.72 -13.53
C THR A 385 -10.89 18.15 -12.16
N GLU A 386 -10.10 19.21 -12.10
CA GLU A 386 -9.72 19.83 -10.81
C GLU A 386 -10.96 20.12 -9.95
N LYS A 387 -12.01 20.69 -10.56
CA LYS A 387 -13.26 21.02 -9.88
C LYS A 387 -13.95 19.78 -9.29
N SER A 388 -14.14 18.74 -10.08
CA SER A 388 -14.83 17.51 -9.62
C SER A 388 -14.03 16.80 -8.54
N TYR A 389 -12.71 16.80 -8.62
CA TYR A 389 -11.82 16.28 -7.57
C TYR A 389 -12.05 17.05 -6.24
N PHE A 390 -12.06 18.38 -6.27
CA PHE A 390 -12.30 19.18 -5.05
C PHE A 390 -13.70 18.94 -4.49
N GLU A 391 -14.73 18.79 -5.32
CA GLU A 391 -16.09 18.44 -4.89
C GLU A 391 -16.13 17.07 -4.21
N GLY A 392 -15.39 16.09 -4.76
CA GLY A 392 -15.25 14.78 -4.17
C GLY A 392 -14.56 14.80 -2.81
N VAL A 393 -13.44 15.50 -2.72
CA VAL A 393 -12.72 15.68 -1.45
C VAL A 393 -13.58 16.42 -0.43
N LYS A 394 -14.32 17.45 -0.85
CA LYS A 394 -15.27 18.18 0.02
C LYS A 394 -16.30 17.22 0.62
N PHE A 395 -16.94 16.41 -0.21
CA PHE A 395 -17.92 15.44 0.25
C PHE A 395 -17.34 14.50 1.31
N LEU A 396 -16.15 13.96 1.08
CA LEU A 396 -15.50 13.04 2.01
C LEU A 396 -15.11 13.74 3.33
N MET A 397 -14.46 14.90 3.26
CA MET A 397 -14.01 15.64 4.44
C MET A 397 -15.17 16.14 5.30
N ASP A 398 -16.24 16.65 4.68
CA ASP A 398 -17.42 17.14 5.40
C ASP A 398 -18.18 16.01 6.10
N ASN A 399 -18.04 14.77 5.61
CA ASN A 399 -18.56 13.55 6.25
C ASN A 399 -17.57 12.85 7.21
N GLU A 400 -16.47 13.52 7.57
CA GLU A 400 -15.43 13.02 8.51
C GLU A 400 -14.70 11.75 8.01
N VAL A 401 -14.58 11.60 6.69
CA VAL A 401 -13.86 10.47 6.08
C VAL A 401 -12.38 10.85 5.90
N GLN A 402 -11.48 10.00 6.39
CA GLN A 402 -10.06 10.16 6.10
C GLN A 402 -9.82 9.95 4.60
N THR A 403 -9.40 11.01 3.92
CA THR A 403 -9.22 10.99 2.47
C THR A 403 -7.75 10.87 2.11
N ARG A 404 -7.45 9.92 1.23
CA ARG A 404 -6.12 9.71 0.66
C ARG A 404 -6.21 9.85 -0.84
N THR A 405 -5.29 10.60 -1.45
CA THR A 405 -5.21 10.75 -2.90
C THR A 405 -3.96 10.08 -3.43
N TYR A 406 -4.14 9.26 -4.43
CA TYR A 406 -3.05 8.58 -5.16
C TYR A 406 -2.95 9.13 -6.58
N THR A 407 -1.75 9.15 -7.13
CA THR A 407 -1.56 9.40 -8.55
C THR A 407 -1.84 8.13 -9.34
N LEU A 408 -2.51 8.27 -10.50
CA LEU A 408 -2.79 7.16 -11.40
C LEU A 408 -1.47 6.56 -11.91
N MET A 409 -1.21 5.31 -11.54
CA MET A 409 -0.09 4.54 -12.08
C MET A 409 -0.49 3.95 -13.44
N MET A 410 0.39 4.08 -14.42
CA MET A 410 0.23 3.50 -15.75
C MET A 410 0.70 2.04 -15.72
N LEU A 411 -0.05 1.21 -14.97
CA LEU A 411 0.30 -0.19 -14.78
C LEU A 411 0.25 -0.96 -16.10
N CYS A 412 1.30 -1.70 -16.34
CA CYS A 412 1.41 -2.59 -17.48
C CYS A 412 0.25 -3.60 -17.52
N GLY A 413 -0.37 -3.80 -18.66
CA GLY A 413 -1.48 -4.76 -18.80
C GLY A 413 -2.87 -4.26 -18.36
N THR A 414 -3.01 -3.11 -17.70
CA THR A 414 -4.32 -2.52 -17.41
C THR A 414 -4.95 -1.90 -18.65
N GLU A 415 -6.26 -1.70 -18.65
CA GLU A 415 -6.94 -1.08 -19.79
C GLU A 415 -6.48 0.37 -20.02
N LEU A 416 -6.28 1.16 -18.94
CA LEU A 416 -5.74 2.53 -19.04
C LEU A 416 -4.27 2.58 -19.44
N GLY A 417 -3.49 1.50 -19.26
CA GLY A 417 -2.11 1.40 -19.73
C GLY A 417 -1.97 1.06 -21.23
N ARG A 418 -3.08 0.87 -21.95
CA ARG A 418 -3.07 0.54 -23.39
C ARG A 418 -3.01 1.78 -24.26
N ASP A 419 -2.38 1.67 -25.42
CA ASP A 419 -2.21 2.79 -26.36
C ASP A 419 -3.54 3.42 -26.78
N ARG A 420 -4.58 2.59 -26.97
CA ARG A 420 -5.93 3.05 -27.30
C ARG A 420 -6.49 4.00 -26.22
N ALA A 421 -6.40 3.62 -24.95
CA ALA A 421 -6.90 4.45 -23.85
C ALA A 421 -6.06 5.71 -23.68
N ILE A 422 -4.74 5.60 -23.77
CA ILE A 422 -3.82 6.74 -23.72
C ILE A 422 -4.19 7.77 -24.79
N LYS A 423 -4.42 7.33 -26.03
CA LYS A 423 -4.84 8.20 -27.13
C LYS A 423 -6.25 8.76 -26.94
N GLN A 424 -7.21 7.94 -26.49
CA GLN A 424 -8.60 8.34 -26.28
C GLN A 424 -8.74 9.49 -25.27
N PHE A 425 -7.97 9.43 -24.18
CA PHE A 425 -8.03 10.37 -23.07
C PHE A 425 -6.89 11.40 -23.08
N ASP A 426 -6.08 11.46 -24.15
CA ASP A 426 -4.89 12.31 -24.29
C ASP A 426 -4.00 12.27 -23.04
N MET A 427 -3.72 11.06 -22.54
CA MET A 427 -2.99 10.87 -21.31
C MET A 427 -1.50 11.12 -21.50
N LYS A 428 -0.92 12.00 -20.68
CA LYS A 428 0.52 12.22 -20.60
C LYS A 428 1.07 11.69 -19.31
N SER A 429 2.28 11.19 -19.35
CA SER A 429 2.91 10.53 -18.21
C SER A 429 4.33 10.99 -17.97
N LYS A 430 4.79 10.84 -16.75
CA LYS A 430 6.18 11.00 -16.32
C LYS A 430 6.62 9.82 -15.48
N TRP A 431 7.91 9.77 -15.18
CA TRP A 431 8.53 8.68 -14.47
C TRP A 431 9.06 9.15 -13.12
N ARG A 432 8.97 8.30 -12.12
CA ARG A 432 9.57 8.53 -10.80
C ARG A 432 10.02 7.22 -10.16
N ILE A 433 10.90 7.31 -9.17
CA ILE A 433 11.30 6.13 -8.40
C ILE A 433 10.15 5.67 -7.49
N LEU A 434 9.97 4.36 -7.42
CA LEU A 434 9.13 3.77 -6.38
C LEU A 434 9.81 3.90 -5.02
N PRO A 435 9.16 4.53 -4.04
CA PRO A 435 9.76 4.77 -2.74
C PRO A 435 10.26 3.48 -2.09
N LYS A 436 11.55 3.47 -1.69
CA LYS A 436 12.22 2.34 -1.03
C LYS A 436 12.48 1.11 -1.92
N GLN A 437 12.09 1.15 -3.18
CA GLN A 437 12.30 0.03 -4.11
C GLN A 437 13.58 0.25 -4.93
N PHE A 438 14.71 0.15 -4.26
CA PHE A 438 16.04 0.25 -4.86
C PHE A 438 17.08 -0.44 -3.97
N GLY A 439 18.22 -0.74 -4.54
CA GLY A 439 19.34 -1.30 -3.81
C GLY A 439 20.60 -1.45 -4.66
N GLU A 440 21.67 -1.89 -4.02
CA GLU A 440 22.90 -2.29 -4.68
C GLU A 440 23.15 -3.76 -4.34
N TYR A 441 23.21 -4.60 -5.37
CA TYR A 441 23.35 -6.04 -5.26
C TYR A 441 24.49 -6.49 -6.17
N CYS A 442 25.44 -7.26 -5.65
CA CYS A 442 26.60 -7.75 -6.40
C CYS A 442 27.29 -6.63 -7.21
N GLY A 443 27.40 -5.43 -6.62
CA GLY A 443 28.04 -4.25 -7.24
C GLY A 443 27.20 -3.52 -8.30
N LYS A 444 25.93 -3.90 -8.50
CA LYS A 444 25.02 -3.24 -9.43
C LYS A 444 23.88 -2.52 -8.68
N LYS A 445 23.75 -1.21 -8.94
CA LYS A 445 22.60 -0.43 -8.47
C LYS A 445 21.35 -0.78 -9.27
N VAL A 446 20.25 -1.07 -8.59
CA VAL A 446 18.96 -1.43 -9.18
C VAL A 446 17.89 -0.49 -8.63
N PHE A 447 17.03 0.04 -9.50
CA PHE A 447 15.97 0.96 -9.16
C PHE A 447 14.65 0.50 -9.80
N GLU A 448 13.56 0.54 -9.05
CA GLU A 448 12.22 0.38 -9.61
C GLU A 448 11.64 1.75 -9.91
N ILE A 449 11.33 1.97 -11.17
CA ILE A 449 10.84 3.24 -11.69
C ILE A 449 9.42 3.02 -12.22
N GLU A 450 8.46 3.76 -11.68
CA GLU A 450 7.07 3.71 -12.09
C GLU A 450 6.71 4.83 -13.08
N GLN A 451 5.80 4.52 -13.98
CA GLN A 451 5.16 5.49 -14.86
C GLN A 451 3.85 5.96 -14.24
N ILE A 452 3.65 7.28 -14.17
CA ILE A 452 2.43 7.87 -13.63
C ILE A 452 1.79 8.80 -14.64
N CYS A 453 0.45 8.83 -14.67
CA CYS A 453 -0.29 9.82 -15.43
C CYS A 453 -0.22 11.18 -14.71
N ILE A 454 0.00 12.24 -15.48
CA ILE A 454 0.10 13.62 -14.97
C ILE A 454 -0.86 14.59 -15.68
N GLU A 455 -1.44 14.16 -16.79
CA GLU A 455 -2.34 14.98 -17.59
C GLU A 455 -3.33 14.09 -18.34
N THR A 456 -4.55 14.57 -18.52
CA THR A 456 -5.59 13.99 -19.40
C THR A 456 -6.24 15.10 -20.20
N ASN A 457 -7.15 14.77 -21.14
CA ASN A 457 -7.92 15.73 -21.89
C ASN A 457 -8.83 16.64 -21.03
N THR A 458 -9.02 16.36 -19.72
CA THR A 458 -9.89 17.11 -18.80
C THR A 458 -9.17 17.68 -17.59
N MET A 459 -7.90 17.32 -17.37
CA MET A 459 -7.07 17.83 -16.29
C MET A 459 -5.65 18.03 -16.83
N ASN A 460 -5.22 19.28 -16.98
CA ASN A 460 -3.86 19.60 -17.41
C ASN A 460 -2.85 19.43 -16.27
N TYR A 461 -1.56 19.48 -16.62
CA TYR A 461 -0.48 19.24 -15.64
C TYR A 461 -0.49 20.20 -14.44
N GLN A 462 -0.82 21.49 -14.66
CA GLN A 462 -0.91 22.45 -13.54
C GLN A 462 -2.09 22.13 -12.61
N GLU A 463 -3.24 21.75 -13.15
CA GLU A 463 -4.40 21.32 -12.38
C GLU A 463 -4.10 20.04 -11.59
N TYR A 464 -3.38 19.08 -12.21
CA TYR A 464 -2.88 17.90 -11.51
C TYR A 464 -1.98 18.26 -10.34
N LEU A 465 -1.03 19.19 -10.53
CA LEU A 465 -0.15 19.65 -9.44
C LEU A 465 -0.94 20.36 -8.33
N ASN A 466 -1.96 21.14 -8.67
CA ASN A 466 -2.83 21.79 -7.69
C ASN A 466 -3.56 20.74 -6.84
N CYS A 467 -4.13 19.71 -7.47
CA CYS A 467 -4.79 18.59 -6.78
C CYS A 467 -3.80 17.81 -5.90
N ARG A 468 -2.62 17.50 -6.44
CA ARG A 468 -1.56 16.78 -5.71
C ARG A 468 -1.06 17.57 -4.50
N ASN A 469 -0.78 18.86 -4.67
CA ASN A 469 -0.31 19.71 -3.58
C ASN A 469 -1.38 19.88 -2.49
N TYR A 470 -2.63 20.02 -2.88
CA TYR A 470 -3.72 20.06 -1.92
C TYR A 470 -3.95 18.73 -1.20
N SER A 471 -3.69 17.60 -1.87
CA SER A 471 -3.81 16.27 -1.25
C SER A 471 -2.90 16.10 -0.04
N PHE A 472 -1.75 16.77 0.00
CA PHE A 472 -0.90 16.80 1.19
C PHE A 472 -1.59 17.49 2.38
N ILE A 473 -2.24 18.63 2.15
CA ILE A 473 -3.01 19.34 3.20
C ILE A 473 -4.15 18.45 3.71
N VAL A 474 -4.88 17.80 2.79
CA VAL A 474 -5.97 16.87 3.15
C VAL A 474 -5.45 15.73 4.02
N LYS A 475 -4.33 15.09 3.62
CA LYS A 475 -3.70 14.01 4.39
C LYS A 475 -3.20 14.50 5.74
N LEU A 476 -2.54 15.66 5.78
CA LEU A 476 -2.01 16.24 7.02
C LEU A 476 -3.13 16.55 8.01
N LEU A 477 -4.14 17.30 7.58
CA LEU A 477 -5.27 17.69 8.43
C LEU A 477 -6.19 16.49 8.78
N GLY A 478 -6.16 15.42 8.01
CA GLY A 478 -6.78 14.14 8.34
C GLY A 478 -6.04 13.34 9.44
N HIS A 479 -4.85 13.80 9.86
CA HIS A 479 -4.12 13.12 10.92
C HIS A 479 -4.84 13.30 12.27
N PRO A 480 -4.91 12.25 13.14
CA PRO A 480 -5.64 12.27 14.41
C PRO A 480 -5.28 13.43 15.36
N VAL A 481 -4.07 13.97 15.24
CA VAL A 481 -3.60 15.14 16.01
C VAL A 481 -4.50 16.36 15.78
N PHE A 482 -5.08 16.54 14.59
CA PHE A 482 -5.93 17.69 14.24
C PHE A 482 -7.42 17.45 14.45
N LYS A 483 -7.84 16.24 14.83
CA LYS A 483 -9.25 15.92 15.12
C LYS A 483 -9.90 16.86 16.17
N PRO A 484 -9.21 17.30 17.22
CA PRO A 484 -9.77 18.31 18.14
C PRO A 484 -10.09 19.65 17.47
N ILE A 485 -9.27 20.06 16.49
CA ILE A 485 -9.50 21.30 15.73
C ILE A 485 -10.66 21.14 14.75
N ASP A 486 -10.77 19.98 14.07
CA ASP A 486 -11.92 19.64 13.24
C ASP A 486 -13.25 19.73 14.03
N LYS A 487 -13.27 19.14 15.25
CA LYS A 487 -14.45 19.25 16.13
C LYS A 487 -14.78 20.70 16.50
N LEU A 488 -13.76 21.49 16.83
CA LEU A 488 -13.92 22.89 17.18
C LEU A 488 -14.45 23.71 16.00
N THR A 489 -13.89 23.56 14.81
CA THR A 489 -14.34 24.28 13.61
C THR A 489 -15.76 23.91 13.23
N ARG A 490 -16.14 22.63 13.29
CA ARG A 490 -17.52 22.21 13.05
C ARG A 490 -18.50 22.77 14.08
N LYS A 491 -18.09 22.86 15.34
CA LYS A 491 -18.90 23.51 16.39
C LYS A 491 -19.11 25.00 16.11
N LEU A 492 -18.16 25.65 15.46
CA LEU A 492 -18.25 27.04 14.99
C LEU A 492 -19.02 27.19 13.67
N GLY A 493 -19.58 26.09 13.11
CA GLY A 493 -20.28 26.13 11.83
C GLY A 493 -19.35 26.20 10.62
N ILE A 494 -18.06 25.89 10.78
CA ILE A 494 -17.06 25.92 9.73
C ILE A 494 -16.84 24.49 9.21
N GLY A 495 -17.15 24.26 7.94
CA GLY A 495 -16.89 22.99 7.26
C GLY A 495 -15.39 22.68 7.20
N TRP A 496 -15.00 21.42 7.43
CA TRP A 496 -13.59 21.03 7.48
C TRP A 496 -12.86 21.22 6.14
N PHE A 497 -13.56 20.98 5.03
CA PHE A 497 -13.04 21.28 3.71
C PHE A 497 -12.81 22.79 3.51
N ASP A 498 -13.81 23.63 3.82
CA ASP A 498 -13.70 25.08 3.64
C ASP A 498 -12.60 25.67 4.53
N PHE A 499 -12.44 25.12 5.74
CA PHE A 499 -11.33 25.44 6.63
C PHE A 499 -9.98 25.06 6.00
N SER A 500 -9.82 23.87 5.48
CA SER A 500 -8.58 23.40 4.85
C SER A 500 -8.22 24.22 3.61
N ARG A 501 -9.21 24.67 2.83
CA ARG A 501 -9.03 25.59 1.71
C ARG A 501 -8.54 26.97 2.17
N ALA A 502 -9.11 27.49 3.26
CA ALA A 502 -8.67 28.74 3.86
C ALA A 502 -7.23 28.65 4.38
N VAL A 503 -6.86 27.52 5.03
CA VAL A 503 -5.48 27.25 5.45
C VAL A 503 -4.54 27.28 4.24
N THR A 504 -4.88 26.54 3.18
CA THR A 504 -4.10 26.50 1.93
C THR A 504 -3.92 27.91 1.35
N SER A 505 -4.98 28.69 1.27
CA SER A 505 -4.94 30.08 0.78
C SER A 505 -4.01 30.97 1.62
N VAL A 506 -3.98 30.80 2.94
CA VAL A 506 -3.11 31.56 3.82
C VAL A 506 -1.65 31.18 3.64
N ILE A 507 -1.31 29.89 3.61
CA ILE A 507 0.10 29.45 3.46
C ILE A 507 0.63 29.72 2.04
N GLN A 508 -0.23 29.87 1.04
CA GLN A 508 0.16 30.30 -0.31
C GLN A 508 0.34 31.81 -0.44
N ASN A 509 -0.21 32.60 0.48
CA ASN A 509 -0.09 34.06 0.43
C ASN A 509 1.38 34.46 0.60
N LYS A 510 1.84 35.39 -0.26
CA LYS A 510 3.23 35.91 -0.25
C LYS A 510 3.58 36.61 1.07
N ASP A 511 2.61 37.30 1.66
CA ASP A 511 2.81 38.12 2.87
C ASP A 511 2.79 37.26 4.17
N TYR A 512 2.24 36.08 4.12
CA TYR A 512 2.26 35.18 5.27
C TYR A 512 3.65 34.57 5.46
N LYS A 513 4.14 34.56 6.70
CA LYS A 513 5.43 33.97 7.08
C LYS A 513 5.22 32.91 8.16
N GLY A 514 5.87 31.79 8.08
CA GLY A 514 5.82 30.70 9.06
C GLY A 514 6.37 29.40 8.52
N LYS A 515 6.87 28.56 9.40
CA LYS A 515 7.49 27.27 9.04
C LYS A 515 6.53 26.36 8.26
N PHE A 516 5.23 26.45 8.49
CA PHE A 516 4.26 25.66 7.74
C PHE A 516 4.17 26.07 6.27
N LYS A 517 4.31 27.38 5.97
CA LYS A 517 4.40 27.85 4.58
C LYS A 517 5.67 27.30 3.92
N ASP A 518 6.82 27.41 4.59
CA ASP A 518 8.08 26.95 4.04
C ASP A 518 8.04 25.45 3.73
N LEU A 519 7.52 24.67 4.67
CA LEU A 519 7.30 23.23 4.50
C LEU A 519 6.39 22.89 3.31
N TYR A 520 5.29 23.64 3.15
CA TYR A 520 4.37 23.44 2.03
C TYR A 520 5.03 23.78 0.69
N GLN A 521 5.83 24.84 0.65
CA GLN A 521 6.58 25.22 -0.56
C GLN A 521 7.64 24.17 -0.93
N GLU A 522 8.35 23.61 0.06
CA GLU A 522 9.28 22.48 -0.16
C GLU A 522 8.53 21.27 -0.74
N PHE A 523 7.37 20.92 -0.19
CA PHE A 523 6.55 19.83 -0.71
C PHE A 523 6.14 20.07 -2.17
N CYS A 524 5.66 21.27 -2.50
CA CYS A 524 5.26 21.62 -3.86
C CYS A 524 6.44 21.53 -4.84
N LYS A 525 7.61 22.01 -4.43
CA LYS A 525 8.83 21.94 -5.23
C LYS A 525 9.24 20.49 -5.49
N GLU A 526 9.36 19.66 -4.44
CA GLU A 526 9.77 18.26 -4.58
C GLU A 526 8.73 17.42 -5.35
N SER A 527 7.42 17.75 -5.23
CA SER A 527 6.36 17.11 -6.02
C SER A 527 6.52 17.30 -7.53
N HIS A 528 7.18 18.37 -7.97
CA HIS A 528 7.51 18.63 -9.36
C HIS A 528 8.86 17.99 -9.72
N GLU A 529 9.85 18.14 -8.87
CA GLU A 529 11.24 17.72 -9.14
C GLU A 529 11.45 16.19 -9.08
N GLU A 530 10.55 15.43 -8.46
CA GLU A 530 10.63 13.95 -8.44
C GLU A 530 10.30 13.31 -9.79
N LEU A 531 9.82 14.09 -10.79
CA LEU A 531 9.27 13.61 -12.05
C LEU A 531 10.26 13.78 -13.20
N PHE A 532 10.52 12.69 -13.92
CA PHE A 532 11.43 12.62 -15.06
C PHE A 532 10.65 12.38 -16.35
N GLU A 533 11.19 12.84 -17.49
CA GLU A 533 10.55 12.64 -18.81
C GLU A 533 10.66 11.19 -19.26
N THR A 534 11.75 10.52 -18.94
CA THR A 534 11.99 9.12 -19.31
C THR A 534 12.43 8.29 -18.12
N ARG A 535 12.25 6.97 -18.23
CA ARG A 535 12.73 5.99 -17.26
C ARG A 535 14.26 6.04 -17.16
N GLU A 536 14.93 6.15 -18.28
CA GLU A 536 16.39 6.18 -18.42
C GLU A 536 16.98 7.42 -17.75
N GLU A 537 16.33 8.58 -17.89
CA GLU A 537 16.71 9.79 -17.19
C GLU A 537 16.67 9.61 -15.68
N ALA A 538 15.58 9.03 -15.15
CA ALA A 538 15.44 8.73 -13.73
C ALA A 538 16.54 7.77 -13.24
N ILE A 539 16.80 6.67 -13.96
CA ILE A 539 17.85 5.71 -13.64
C ILE A 539 19.22 6.39 -13.64
N ASN A 540 19.53 7.18 -14.66
CA ASN A 540 20.81 7.90 -14.76
C ASN A 540 21.01 8.89 -13.62
N PHE A 541 19.95 9.63 -13.26
CA PHE A 541 19.97 10.54 -12.12
C PHE A 541 20.30 9.82 -10.81
N TYR A 542 19.56 8.77 -10.47
CA TYR A 542 19.76 8.04 -9.22
C TYR A 542 21.03 7.19 -9.19
N SER A 543 21.61 6.86 -10.35
CA SER A 543 22.86 6.11 -10.45
C SER A 543 24.08 6.95 -10.07
N GLN A 544 24.00 8.28 -10.16
CA GLN A 544 25.08 9.19 -9.75
C GLN A 544 25.35 9.03 -8.24
N ASN A 545 26.63 8.98 -7.85
CA ASN A 545 27.00 8.65 -6.47
C ASN A 545 26.38 9.58 -5.42
N GLU A 546 26.34 10.88 -5.67
CA GLU A 546 25.77 11.86 -4.73
C GLU A 546 24.26 11.71 -4.62
N ASN A 547 23.55 11.50 -5.76
CA ASN A 547 22.11 11.26 -5.77
C ASN A 547 21.77 9.91 -5.12
N TYR A 548 22.60 8.88 -5.34
CA TYR A 548 22.39 7.58 -4.68
C TYR A 548 22.59 7.69 -3.16
N LYS A 549 23.58 8.42 -2.69
CA LYS A 549 23.76 8.71 -1.26
C LYS A 549 22.55 9.48 -0.69
N SER A 550 22.05 10.49 -1.41
CA SER A 550 20.84 11.23 -1.02
C SER A 550 19.60 10.35 -1.00
N LEU A 551 19.47 9.43 -1.96
CA LEU A 551 18.42 8.42 -2.00
C LEU A 551 18.52 7.46 -0.79
N MET A 552 19.73 7.01 -0.46
CA MET A 552 20.00 6.17 0.72
C MET A 552 19.60 6.87 2.03
N ARG A 553 19.94 8.15 2.17
CA ARG A 553 19.52 8.95 3.33
C ARG A 553 18.02 9.28 3.29
N GLY A 554 17.34 9.32 2.05
CA GLY A 554 15.99 9.70 1.71
C GLY A 554 15.74 11.18 1.75
N ASP A 555 16.77 11.89 1.45
CA ASP A 555 16.63 13.28 1.10
C ASP A 555 15.73 13.41 -0.16
N ILE A 556 15.82 12.42 -1.05
CA ILE A 556 15.00 12.28 -2.29
C ILE A 556 14.41 10.87 -2.41
N GLY A 557 13.43 10.69 -3.30
CA GLY A 557 12.86 9.37 -3.64
C GLY A 557 12.04 8.68 -2.54
N GLU A 558 11.57 9.41 -1.55
CA GLU A 558 10.67 8.90 -0.52
C GLU A 558 9.20 9.15 -0.90
N ASN A 559 8.27 8.49 -0.21
CA ASN A 559 6.86 8.87 -0.29
C ASN A 559 6.67 10.27 0.29
N LEU A 560 6.49 11.27 -0.59
CA LEU A 560 6.46 12.68 -0.20
C LEU A 560 5.41 12.98 0.86
N SER A 561 4.20 12.43 0.70
CA SER A 561 3.13 12.64 1.68
C SER A 561 3.52 12.15 3.08
N SER A 562 4.22 11.03 3.19
CA SER A 562 4.68 10.50 4.49
C SER A 562 5.86 11.28 5.02
N LYS A 563 6.85 11.60 4.17
CA LYS A 563 8.01 12.43 4.50
C LYS A 563 7.59 13.78 5.08
N TYR A 564 6.71 14.49 4.38
CA TYR A 564 6.27 15.83 4.78
C TYR A 564 5.25 15.81 5.93
N THR A 565 4.45 14.76 6.10
CA THR A 565 3.66 14.59 7.32
C THR A 565 4.58 14.45 8.55
N GLY A 566 5.66 13.70 8.45
CA GLY A 566 6.65 13.59 9.51
C GLY A 566 7.30 14.93 9.85
N LYS A 567 7.80 15.65 8.83
CA LYS A 567 8.36 17.01 9.00
C LYS A 567 7.33 17.99 9.60
N ALA A 568 6.07 17.91 9.18
CA ALA A 568 4.99 18.75 9.70
C ALA A 568 4.76 18.53 11.20
N LEU A 569 4.79 17.30 11.65
CA LEU A 569 4.62 17.01 13.07
C LEU A 569 5.78 17.50 13.94
N LEU A 570 6.98 17.68 13.39
CA LEU A 570 8.12 18.30 14.11
C LEU A 570 7.94 19.82 14.31
N ILE A 571 7.09 20.47 13.50
CA ILE A 571 6.72 21.89 13.64
C ILE A 571 5.26 22.05 14.06
N LEU A 572 4.72 21.10 14.84
CA LEU A 572 3.29 21.05 15.16
C LEU A 572 2.78 22.34 15.81
N ASP A 573 3.58 22.96 16.68
CA ASP A 573 3.20 24.23 17.35
C ASP A 573 2.98 25.37 16.34
N ASP A 574 3.85 25.48 15.34
CA ASP A 574 3.71 26.47 14.26
C ASP A 574 2.45 26.18 13.42
N ILE A 575 2.18 24.90 13.13
CA ILE A 575 0.97 24.50 12.41
C ILE A 575 -0.28 24.85 13.22
N ILE A 576 -0.34 24.49 14.50
CA ILE A 576 -1.46 24.82 15.38
C ILE A 576 -1.66 26.34 15.39
N THR A 577 -0.60 27.14 15.54
CA THR A 577 -0.68 28.61 15.49
C THR A 577 -1.28 29.08 14.18
N THR A 578 -0.84 28.52 13.06
CA THR A 578 -1.37 28.85 11.73
C THR A 578 -2.86 28.51 11.63
N LEU A 579 -3.28 27.35 12.11
CA LEU A 579 -4.68 26.92 12.07
C LEU A 579 -5.57 27.87 12.89
N PHE A 580 -5.16 28.23 14.11
CA PHE A 580 -5.90 29.20 14.94
C PHE A 580 -5.87 30.62 14.37
N TYR A 581 -4.77 31.03 13.73
CA TYR A 581 -4.71 32.28 12.99
C TYR A 581 -5.77 32.32 11.86
N VAL A 582 -5.91 31.21 11.10
CA VAL A 582 -6.92 31.10 10.04
C VAL A 582 -8.34 31.20 10.62
N ILE A 583 -8.63 30.52 11.73
CA ILE A 583 -9.93 30.64 12.40
C ILE A 583 -10.23 32.11 12.72
N ARG A 584 -9.29 32.78 13.39
CA ARG A 584 -9.47 34.18 13.82
C ARG A 584 -9.56 35.20 12.68
N LYS A 585 -8.87 34.95 11.56
CA LYS A 585 -8.78 35.93 10.47
C LYS A 585 -9.79 35.72 9.34
N LYS A 586 -10.15 34.48 9.06
CA LYS A 586 -11.01 34.16 7.91
C LYS A 586 -12.46 33.89 8.29
N PHE A 587 -12.72 33.55 9.55
CA PHE A 587 -14.05 33.13 10.01
C PHE A 587 -14.59 33.99 11.17
N ASN A 588 -14.06 35.16 11.38
CA ASN A 588 -14.31 36.02 12.54
C ASN A 588 -15.64 36.81 12.53
N LYS A 589 -16.52 36.64 11.54
CA LYS A 589 -17.71 37.45 11.35
C LYS A 589 -18.64 37.54 12.59
N ASN A 590 -18.62 36.56 13.46
CA ASN A 590 -19.47 36.47 14.65
C ASN A 590 -18.64 36.25 15.93
N PHE A 591 -17.35 36.60 15.95
CA PHE A 591 -16.51 36.39 17.12
C PHE A 591 -16.67 37.51 18.14
N ASN A 592 -16.99 37.12 19.35
CA ASN A 592 -17.03 37.99 20.53
C ASN A 592 -15.82 37.67 21.45
N GLU A 593 -15.71 38.43 22.53
CA GLU A 593 -14.64 38.30 23.51
C GLU A 593 -14.62 36.89 24.15
N GLU A 594 -15.80 36.30 24.35
CA GLU A 594 -15.99 34.99 24.93
C GLU A 594 -15.42 33.87 24.04
N LEU A 595 -15.61 33.95 22.73
CA LEU A 595 -15.08 32.99 21.80
C LEU A 595 -13.55 33.10 21.70
N ASN A 596 -12.98 34.29 21.87
CA ASN A 596 -11.52 34.43 21.96
C ASN A 596 -10.93 33.63 23.12
N VAL A 597 -11.60 33.64 24.30
CA VAL A 597 -11.19 32.81 25.45
C VAL A 597 -11.21 31.30 25.10
N VAL A 598 -12.23 30.83 24.37
CA VAL A 598 -12.32 29.46 23.92
C VAL A 598 -11.14 29.12 22.98
N LEU A 599 -10.89 29.98 21.99
CA LEU A 599 -9.80 29.76 21.03
C LEU A 599 -8.42 29.80 21.69
N ASP A 600 -8.16 30.74 22.59
CA ASP A 600 -6.88 30.87 23.27
C ASP A 600 -6.61 29.68 24.18
N SER A 601 -7.61 29.25 24.94
CA SER A 601 -7.49 28.07 25.81
C SER A 601 -7.29 26.77 25.00
N SER A 602 -8.00 26.64 23.89
CA SER A 602 -7.88 25.47 22.99
C SER A 602 -6.51 25.40 22.34
N GLU A 603 -5.99 26.53 21.84
CA GLU A 603 -4.67 26.63 21.23
C GLU A 603 -3.57 26.30 22.25
N LYS A 604 -3.61 26.92 23.46
CA LYS A 604 -2.68 26.64 24.55
C LYS A 604 -2.70 25.16 24.93
N TRP A 605 -3.89 24.57 25.05
CA TRP A 605 -4.05 23.16 25.37
C TRP A 605 -3.38 22.26 24.34
N LEU A 606 -3.70 22.45 23.04
CA LEU A 606 -3.20 21.59 21.97
C LEU A 606 -1.68 21.65 21.83
N LYS A 607 -1.06 22.82 21.98
CA LYS A 607 0.40 22.97 21.98
C LYS A 607 1.07 22.23 23.13
N ASN A 608 0.38 22.06 24.26
CA ASN A 608 0.93 21.35 25.42
C ASN A 608 0.65 19.84 25.40
N LEU A 609 -0.32 19.38 24.62
CA LEU A 609 -0.82 18.01 24.68
C LEU A 609 0.15 16.96 24.10
N TYR A 610 0.95 17.33 23.09
CA TYR A 610 1.72 16.36 22.32
C TYR A 610 3.19 16.28 22.70
N LEU A 611 3.75 15.06 22.60
CA LEU A 611 5.12 14.72 22.99
C LEU A 611 6.18 15.03 21.92
N ILE A 612 5.79 15.51 20.74
CA ILE A 612 6.61 15.41 19.53
C ILE A 612 7.94 16.14 19.67
N ASP A 613 7.95 17.32 20.25
CA ASP A 613 9.16 18.11 20.53
C ASP A 613 10.04 17.50 21.62
N VAL A 614 9.40 16.80 22.55
CA VAL A 614 10.00 16.36 23.78
C VAL A 614 10.79 15.07 23.60
N ILE A 615 10.36 14.22 22.65
CA ILE A 615 10.99 12.91 22.39
C ILE A 615 12.46 13.05 21.98
N PHE A 616 12.82 14.17 21.37
CA PHE A 616 14.17 14.44 20.87
C PHE A 616 15.06 15.28 21.77
N SER A 617 14.57 15.70 22.95
CA SER A 617 15.31 16.60 23.84
C SER A 617 15.17 16.21 25.31
N ASP A 618 16.27 15.75 25.91
CA ASP A 618 16.30 15.40 27.34
C ASP A 618 16.05 16.61 28.26
N SER A 619 16.53 17.80 27.87
CA SER A 619 16.27 19.04 28.61
C SER A 619 14.80 19.47 28.56
N LYS A 620 14.08 19.20 27.49
CA LYS A 620 12.64 19.44 27.39
C LYS A 620 11.83 18.41 28.20
N LEU A 621 12.28 17.15 28.27
CA LEU A 621 11.68 16.11 29.12
C LEU A 621 11.65 16.48 30.59
N GLU A 622 12.74 17.05 31.11
CA GLU A 622 12.83 17.48 32.52
C GLU A 622 11.89 18.67 32.81
N LYS A 623 11.69 19.58 31.84
CA LYS A 623 10.74 20.70 32.00
C LYS A 623 9.29 20.22 32.06
N VAL A 624 8.89 19.26 31.22
CA VAL A 624 7.50 18.78 31.17
C VAL A 624 7.06 18.12 32.49
N LYS A 625 7.97 17.52 33.25
CA LYS A 625 7.65 16.94 34.57
C LYS A 625 7.14 17.97 35.59
N LYS A 626 7.26 19.27 35.29
CA LYS A 626 6.90 20.37 36.21
C LYS A 626 5.81 21.28 35.68
N ASP A 627 5.33 21.09 34.46
CA ASP A 627 4.42 22.04 33.80
C ASP A 627 2.98 21.89 34.27
N LYS A 628 2.42 23.00 34.78
CA LYS A 628 0.99 23.17 35.00
C LYS A 628 0.46 24.16 33.95
N LEU A 629 -0.61 23.82 33.29
CA LEU A 629 -1.31 24.67 32.33
C LEU A 629 -2.60 25.18 32.94
N LYS A 630 -2.74 26.53 33.01
CA LYS A 630 -4.01 27.19 33.35
C LYS A 630 -4.73 27.59 32.06
N ILE A 631 -6.02 27.28 31.99
CA ILE A 631 -6.92 27.63 30.89
C ILE A 631 -8.25 28.13 31.46
N ASP A 632 -8.84 29.11 30.78
CA ASP A 632 -10.10 29.77 31.19
C ASP A 632 -11.33 29.13 30.54
N PHE A 633 -11.12 28.23 29.62
CA PHE A 633 -12.10 27.33 29.02
C PHE A 633 -11.61 25.90 29.09
N ASP A 634 -12.40 25.02 29.68
CA ASP A 634 -12.05 23.60 29.88
C ASP A 634 -12.18 22.81 28.60
N PHE A 635 -11.23 23.01 27.69
CA PHE A 635 -11.22 22.39 26.37
C PHE A 635 -11.20 20.85 26.40
N PRO A 636 -10.40 20.17 27.24
CA PRO A 636 -10.42 18.72 27.33
C PRO A 636 -11.75 18.15 27.81
N GLU A 637 -12.44 18.79 28.76
CA GLU A 637 -13.76 18.38 29.21
C GLU A 637 -14.82 18.62 28.12
N TRP A 638 -14.72 19.76 27.40
CA TRP A 638 -15.57 20.02 26.24
C TRP A 638 -15.38 18.97 25.14
N LEU A 639 -14.15 18.55 24.80
CA LEU A 639 -13.90 17.54 23.76
C LEU A 639 -14.58 16.20 24.02
N GLN A 640 -14.82 15.85 25.29
CA GLN A 640 -15.58 14.65 25.67
C GLN A 640 -17.09 14.86 25.52
N ASN A 641 -17.55 16.12 25.49
CA ASN A 641 -18.93 16.55 25.47
C ASN A 641 -19.19 17.56 24.33
N ASP A 642 -18.58 17.39 23.17
CA ASP A 642 -18.50 18.37 22.08
C ASP A 642 -19.83 18.81 21.49
N LYS A 643 -20.90 18.10 21.77
CA LYS A 643 -22.29 18.49 21.41
C LYS A 643 -22.84 19.59 22.32
N GLN A 644 -22.31 19.77 23.52
CA GLN A 644 -22.77 20.78 24.46
C GLN A 644 -22.27 22.18 24.08
N PRO A 645 -22.99 23.25 24.47
CA PRO A 645 -22.55 24.62 24.22
C PRO A 645 -21.30 24.97 25.02
N PHE A 646 -20.49 25.94 24.52
CA PHE A 646 -19.22 26.33 25.13
C PHE A 646 -19.39 26.90 26.53
N GLU A 647 -20.51 27.59 26.80
CA GLU A 647 -20.78 28.27 28.07
C GLU A 647 -20.69 27.36 29.28
N LYS A 648 -21.01 26.07 29.13
CA LYS A 648 -20.91 25.06 30.20
C LYS A 648 -19.50 24.75 30.65
N PHE A 649 -18.52 25.07 29.84
CA PHE A 649 -17.11 24.73 30.04
C PHE A 649 -16.23 25.95 30.29
N LYS A 650 -16.80 27.15 30.38
CA LYS A 650 -16.12 28.38 30.78
C LYS A 650 -15.86 28.37 32.26
N LYS A 651 -14.71 27.83 32.63
CA LYS A 651 -14.22 27.78 34.01
C LYS A 651 -12.72 27.72 34.01
N ASN A 652 -12.11 28.35 34.96
CA ASN A 652 -10.67 28.25 35.19
C ASN A 652 -10.33 26.83 35.60
N SER A 653 -9.50 26.20 34.78
CA SER A 653 -9.04 24.84 35.04
C SER A 653 -7.52 24.78 34.98
N THR A 654 -6.93 24.02 35.87
CA THR A 654 -5.47 23.78 35.94
C THR A 654 -5.21 22.31 35.66
N TYR A 655 -4.34 22.04 34.75
CA TYR A 655 -3.93 20.70 34.36
C TYR A 655 -2.45 20.51 34.62
N LYS A 656 -2.09 19.36 35.13
CA LYS A 656 -0.71 18.89 35.27
C LYS A 656 -0.47 17.80 34.23
N PHE A 657 0.56 17.98 33.42
CA PHE A 657 0.97 16.98 32.45
C PHE A 657 2.02 16.04 33.04
N SER A 658 1.92 14.77 32.68
CA SER A 658 2.88 13.74 33.02
C SER A 658 3.36 13.00 31.77
N LEU A 659 4.50 12.35 31.91
CA LEU A 659 5.10 11.56 30.86
C LEU A 659 5.26 10.13 31.34
N ASP A 660 4.67 9.21 30.62
CA ASP A 660 4.95 7.79 30.77
C ASP A 660 6.38 7.50 30.28
N SER A 661 7.31 7.33 31.19
CA SER A 661 8.71 7.05 30.86
C SER A 661 8.88 5.76 30.08
N LYS A 662 8.11 4.72 30.37
CA LYS A 662 8.16 3.45 29.62
C LYS A 662 7.73 3.64 28.17
N LYS A 663 6.71 4.47 27.94
CA LYS A 663 6.23 4.82 26.61
C LYS A 663 7.29 5.61 25.84
N ILE A 664 7.95 6.57 26.48
CA ILE A 664 9.05 7.34 25.87
C ILE A 664 10.22 6.44 25.50
N ASP A 665 10.63 5.57 26.42
CA ASP A 665 11.74 4.63 26.17
C ASP A 665 11.41 3.66 25.05
N TYR A 666 10.17 3.20 24.99
CA TYR A 666 9.69 2.36 23.89
C TYR A 666 9.75 3.11 22.53
N ILE A 667 9.20 4.34 22.46
CA ILE A 667 9.26 5.17 21.26
C ILE A 667 10.71 5.41 20.83
N ARG A 668 11.59 5.77 21.78
CA ARG A 668 13.02 5.99 21.52
C ARG A 668 13.72 4.74 21.01
N SER A 669 13.40 3.57 21.56
CA SER A 669 13.98 2.31 21.12
C SER A 669 13.58 1.95 19.69
N GLU A 670 12.31 2.17 19.33
CA GLU A 670 11.84 1.96 17.94
C GLU A 670 12.50 2.94 16.96
N ILE A 671 12.58 4.24 17.33
CA ILE A 671 13.25 5.25 16.50
C ILE A 671 14.74 4.90 16.34
N LYS A 672 15.40 4.46 17.42
CA LYS A 672 16.79 4.01 17.39
C LYS A 672 16.98 2.82 16.47
N THR A 673 16.08 1.83 16.52
CA THR A 673 16.12 0.67 15.64
C THR A 673 16.02 1.08 14.15
N ILE A 674 15.17 2.06 13.84
CA ILE A 674 15.04 2.60 12.49
C ILE A 674 16.28 3.41 12.08
N THR A 675 16.89 4.14 13.03
CA THR A 675 18.09 4.97 12.83
C THR A 675 19.36 4.13 12.64
N LEU A 676 19.44 2.95 13.27
CA LEU A 676 20.54 1.99 13.07
C LEU A 676 20.68 1.52 11.62
N LEU A 677 19.66 1.74 10.79
CA LEU A 677 19.69 1.52 9.34
C LEU A 677 20.27 2.72 8.56
N GLY A 678 21.02 3.61 9.21
CA GLY A 678 21.73 4.74 8.57
C GLY A 678 20.86 5.96 8.29
N LYS A 679 19.77 6.15 9.02
CA LYS A 679 18.80 7.23 8.78
C LYS A 679 18.86 8.32 9.84
N GLU A 680 18.74 9.57 9.38
CA GLU A 680 18.64 10.72 10.27
C GLU A 680 17.39 10.66 11.16
N ARG A 681 17.43 11.32 12.33
CA ARG A 681 16.40 11.30 13.36
C ARG A 681 15.00 11.67 12.84
N GLU A 682 14.91 12.71 12.03
CA GLU A 682 13.65 13.18 11.44
C GLU A 682 13.00 12.15 10.53
N ARG A 683 13.80 11.41 9.83
CA ARG A 683 13.39 10.38 8.90
C ARG A 683 12.93 9.10 9.60
N ALA A 684 13.62 8.73 10.67
CA ALA A 684 13.20 7.64 11.55
C ALA A 684 11.83 7.95 12.17
N PHE A 685 11.61 9.22 12.55
CA PHE A 685 10.35 9.69 13.11
C PHE A 685 9.22 9.71 12.06
N SER A 686 9.48 10.17 10.84
CA SER A 686 8.51 10.12 9.74
C SER A 686 8.02 8.69 9.47
N ARG A 687 8.93 7.70 9.46
CA ARG A 687 8.56 6.28 9.34
C ARG A 687 7.79 5.75 10.54
N TYR A 688 8.16 6.18 11.72
CA TYR A 688 7.45 5.80 12.93
C TYR A 688 6.01 6.28 12.91
N ILE A 689 5.78 7.53 12.50
CA ILE A 689 4.45 8.10 12.30
C ILE A 689 3.67 7.33 11.23
N GLU A 690 4.28 7.04 10.09
CA GLU A 690 3.65 6.27 9.01
C GLU A 690 3.13 4.91 9.51
N ARG A 691 3.90 4.24 10.36
CA ARG A 691 3.53 2.94 10.94
C ARG A 691 2.49 3.04 12.08
N ARG A 692 2.49 4.13 12.84
CA ARG A 692 1.68 4.31 14.05
C ARG A 692 0.61 5.39 13.93
N SER A 693 0.35 5.89 12.72
CA SER A 693 -0.62 6.98 12.48
C SER A 693 -2.04 6.69 12.94
N SER A 694 -2.42 5.43 13.10
CA SER A 694 -3.71 5.02 13.66
C SER A 694 -3.76 5.09 15.21
N GLU A 695 -2.61 5.20 15.88
CA GLU A 695 -2.51 5.18 17.34
C GLU A 695 -2.41 6.62 17.90
N SER A 696 -3.48 7.41 17.74
CA SER A 696 -3.50 8.83 18.14
C SER A 696 -3.10 9.09 19.61
N ASN A 697 -3.30 8.13 20.50
CA ASN A 697 -2.94 8.25 21.90
C ASN A 697 -1.43 8.07 22.14
N PHE A 698 -0.70 7.60 21.15
CA PHE A 698 0.72 7.30 21.30
C PHE A 698 1.58 8.55 21.52
N PHE A 699 1.20 9.67 20.91
CA PHE A 699 1.92 10.94 21.00
C PHE A 699 1.33 11.91 22.03
N LYS A 700 0.32 11.51 22.80
CA LYS A 700 -0.29 12.36 23.82
C LYS A 700 0.43 12.20 25.16
N LYS A 701 0.64 13.33 25.84
CA LYS A 701 0.98 13.34 27.27
C LYS A 701 -0.23 12.88 28.08
N GLU A 702 0.03 12.25 29.21
CA GLU A 702 -1.00 12.06 30.22
C GLU A 702 -1.24 13.39 30.93
N PHE A 703 -2.44 13.61 31.39
CA PHE A 703 -2.81 14.82 32.11
C PHE A 703 -3.85 14.52 33.19
N GLU A 704 -3.75 15.25 34.25
CA GLU A 704 -4.72 15.24 35.35
C GLU A 704 -5.20 16.66 35.63
N LYS A 705 -6.50 16.81 35.92
CA LYS A 705 -7.05 18.08 36.39
C LYS A 705 -6.71 18.23 37.88
N VAL A 706 -6.07 19.34 38.26
CA VAL A 706 -5.63 19.60 39.61
C VAL A 706 -6.47 20.68 40.30
N MET A 707 -7.19 21.51 39.54
CA MET A 707 -8.20 22.50 39.99
C MET A 707 -9.21 22.75 38.89
#